data_5fdf6fa0cbee9642d451ebdffbc020ad
#
_entry.id   5fdf6fa0cbee9642d451ebdffbc020ad
#
_cell.length_a   1.000
_cell.length_b   1.000
_cell.length_c   1.000
_cell.angle_alpha   90.00
_cell.angle_beta   90.00
_cell.angle_gamma   90.00
#
_symmetry.space_group_name_H-M   'P 1'
#
loop_
_entity.id
_entity.type
_entity.pdbx_description
1 polymer ?
#
loop_
_entity_poly.entity_id
_entity_poly.type
_entity_poly.pdbx_seq_one_letter_code
_entity_poly.pdbx_strand_id
1 'polypeptide(L)'
;MARAGPAWETLRALQSGPPLEGRPANAVRGVLRTFASDVEDLPLFHDRAGWERYLTALVAGRFNRLHLALGIGYDFARSMRDSYFYFPYPFLLDVPGYAVTARGVPAAERARNLDTLRFVAAETRRRGLHFQLGVWASVYVFEDSPDVNHPIEGLTPERHAAYCRDALRALLQAVPEIDGVTLRIHGESGIPEGSYEFWETVFAGVATCGRRLELDLHSKGIDQRMIDLALATGQPVTVSPKFWAEHLGLPYHQAEIRALEQPGPPSASHGSLMALSTGSRRFTRYGYADLLREDRPYGVLFRIWPGTHRVLLWGDPVTGRGYGHAFGFAGARGVEVFEPLAFSGRRGSGRPDGHNLYAQEALRPAGGDWEKYAYTYRLWGRLLYDPAAGPEQWRPTLEADLGPGAPAAEAALACASRVLPLITSAHHPSAANNSYWPELYTDMPIVEGSHPHPYRDTPAPRRFGTVGPLDPALFAGVEEHVAERLAGQDSGRYGPADVARWLETLAAAARRHLATAAGSLSDAAQAAPAFRRLATDVRVAAALGRFFAGKLRAATGHALFVRTGDVAALEDAVAHYGAAREAWAEAAAAARPVYQADLTFGPEPHLRGHWTDRLPAIDTDLAALDRLLEEARCARPVAPGAAAAAPPAGSALTLEAVLAARPPELALAHDPPRTFVPGAPLRLTADALGPVAAVRLYYRQVNQAVRFQTLDLVPAGAGAGGRFGGAIPGAYTASPFPLQYYFRLQDGAGRARLWPGLDAAGPEPRLANQPYYVVRRAEGR
;
A
#
# COMPACT_ATOMS: atom_id res chain seq x y z
N MET A 1 20.85 -37.51 6.52
CA MET A 1 21.88 -37.12 7.52
C MET A 1 23.21 -36.61 6.93
N ALA A 2 23.38 -36.45 5.62
CA ALA A 2 24.66 -36.04 5.02
C ALA A 2 24.82 -34.56 4.63
N ARG A 3 23.99 -33.64 5.13
CA ARG A 3 24.05 -32.18 4.84
C ARG A 3 24.28 -31.29 6.08
N ALA A 4 24.73 -31.85 7.19
CA ALA A 4 24.96 -31.10 8.43
C ALA A 4 26.38 -30.47 8.54
N GLY A 5 27.34 -30.86 7.69
CA GLY A 5 28.72 -30.42 7.77
C GLY A 5 28.92 -28.90 7.61
N PRO A 6 28.45 -28.25 6.53
CA PRO A 6 28.74 -26.82 6.29
C PRO A 6 28.05 -25.89 7.31
N ALA A 7 26.86 -26.25 7.76
CA ALA A 7 26.11 -25.42 8.74
C ALA A 7 26.77 -25.46 10.15
N TRP A 8 27.33 -26.58 10.53
CA TRP A 8 27.99 -26.76 11.81
C TRP A 8 29.36 -26.07 11.86
N GLU A 9 30.11 -26.10 10.79
CA GLU A 9 31.38 -25.36 10.65
C GLU A 9 31.12 -23.86 10.66
N THR A 10 30.07 -23.38 9.99
CA THR A 10 29.65 -21.97 10.03
C THR A 10 29.21 -21.56 11.44
N LEU A 11 28.48 -22.41 12.17
CA LEU A 11 28.11 -22.15 13.56
C LEU A 11 29.32 -22.09 14.51
N ARG A 12 30.31 -22.97 14.33
CA ARG A 12 31.57 -22.93 15.07
C ARG A 12 32.38 -21.69 14.76
N ALA A 13 32.47 -21.29 13.47
CA ALA A 13 33.15 -20.07 13.07
C ALA A 13 32.47 -18.81 13.63
N LEU A 14 31.14 -18.79 13.74
CA LEU A 14 30.37 -17.72 14.39
C LEU A 14 30.58 -17.69 15.90
N GLN A 15 30.80 -18.84 16.56
CA GLN A 15 31.05 -18.91 18.00
C GLN A 15 32.50 -18.56 18.37
N SER A 16 33.46 -18.72 17.48
CA SER A 16 34.89 -18.47 17.69
C SER A 16 35.40 -17.20 17.03
N GLY A 17 34.58 -16.54 16.19
CA GLY A 17 34.92 -15.28 15.52
C GLY A 17 34.67 -14.04 16.39
N PRO A 18 35.18 -12.88 16.00
CA PRO A 18 34.83 -11.61 16.62
C PRO A 18 33.32 -11.38 16.54
N PRO A 19 32.70 -10.67 17.50
CA PRO A 19 31.27 -10.37 17.46
C PRO A 19 30.90 -9.71 16.14
N LEU A 20 29.97 -10.32 15.42
CA LEU A 20 29.41 -9.71 14.20
C LEU A 20 28.40 -8.65 14.64
N GLU A 21 28.81 -7.39 14.62
CA GLU A 21 27.91 -6.27 14.84
C GLU A 21 27.17 -5.93 13.53
N GLY A 22 25.89 -6.26 13.47
CA GLY A 22 25.00 -5.84 12.39
C GLY A 22 24.06 -4.75 12.86
N ARG A 23 24.09 -3.58 12.23
CA ARG A 23 23.14 -2.50 12.48
C ARG A 23 22.03 -2.55 11.45
N PRO A 24 20.77 -2.86 11.83
CA PRO A 24 19.69 -2.91 10.87
C PRO A 24 19.35 -1.51 10.31
N ALA A 25 19.07 -1.41 9.02
CA ALA A 25 18.61 -0.17 8.39
C ALA A 25 17.27 0.32 8.98
N ASN A 26 16.39 -0.63 9.34
CA ASN A 26 15.12 -0.35 10.01
C ASN A 26 15.11 -1.01 11.39
N ALA A 27 14.95 -0.22 12.44
CA ALA A 27 14.93 -0.73 13.82
C ALA A 27 13.74 -1.68 14.06
N VAL A 28 12.57 -1.36 13.50
CA VAL A 28 11.36 -2.19 13.55
C VAL A 28 11.08 -2.77 12.17
N ARG A 29 10.92 -4.08 12.11
CA ARG A 29 10.54 -4.87 10.93
C ARG A 29 9.47 -5.84 11.38
N GLY A 30 8.21 -5.39 11.33
CA GLY A 30 7.07 -6.12 11.86
C GLY A 30 6.23 -6.78 10.77
N VAL A 31 5.53 -7.83 11.17
CA VAL A 31 4.43 -8.40 10.39
C VAL A 31 3.18 -8.35 11.26
N LEU A 32 2.07 -7.90 10.67
CA LEU A 32 0.77 -7.85 11.33
C LEU A 32 -0.13 -8.97 10.80
N ARG A 33 -0.63 -9.80 11.72
CA ARG A 33 -1.66 -10.82 11.49
C ARG A 33 -2.92 -10.46 12.27
N THR A 34 -4.09 -10.63 11.65
CA THR A 34 -5.38 -10.28 12.25
C THR A 34 -6.24 -11.51 12.47
N PHE A 35 -7.08 -11.45 13.51
CA PHE A 35 -8.12 -12.45 13.82
C PHE A 35 -9.42 -11.74 14.18
N ALA A 36 -10.52 -12.14 13.53
CA ALA A 36 -11.84 -11.53 13.69
C ALA A 36 -13.01 -12.47 13.42
N SER A 37 -12.76 -13.75 13.13
CA SER A 37 -13.80 -14.74 12.77
C SER A 37 -13.58 -16.06 13.50
N ASP A 38 -14.65 -16.63 14.03
CA ASP A 38 -14.65 -17.97 14.62
C ASP A 38 -14.55 -19.08 13.55
N VAL A 39 -15.08 -18.82 12.36
CA VAL A 39 -15.11 -19.79 11.27
C VAL A 39 -13.79 -19.82 10.49
N GLU A 40 -13.24 -18.65 10.17
CA GLU A 40 -12.10 -18.52 9.27
C GLU A 40 -10.78 -18.48 10.02
N ASP A 41 -10.73 -17.74 11.15
CA ASP A 41 -9.48 -17.44 11.84
C ASP A 41 -9.22 -18.35 13.05
N LEU A 42 -10.26 -18.77 13.78
CA LEU A 42 -10.10 -19.50 15.03
C LEU A 42 -9.34 -20.82 14.89
N PRO A 43 -9.53 -21.61 13.81
CA PRO A 43 -8.72 -22.82 13.60
C PRO A 43 -7.23 -22.53 13.49
N LEU A 44 -6.86 -21.44 12.80
CA LEU A 44 -5.45 -20.98 12.66
C LEU A 44 -4.93 -20.42 13.98
N PHE A 45 -5.78 -19.71 14.74
CA PHE A 45 -5.41 -19.17 16.05
C PHE A 45 -4.97 -20.26 17.01
N HIS A 46 -5.64 -21.42 17.00
CA HIS A 46 -5.35 -22.56 17.87
C HIS A 46 -4.29 -23.53 17.33
N ASP A 47 -3.79 -23.36 16.10
CA ASP A 47 -2.73 -24.23 15.53
C ASP A 47 -1.35 -23.86 16.09
N ARG A 48 -1.01 -24.45 17.24
CA ARG A 48 0.29 -24.21 17.89
C ARG A 48 1.47 -24.56 16.98
N ALA A 49 1.40 -25.67 16.25
CA ALA A 49 2.47 -26.10 15.36
C ALA A 49 2.60 -25.13 14.17
N GLY A 50 1.49 -24.61 13.65
CA GLY A 50 1.45 -23.54 12.66
C GLY A 50 2.15 -22.28 13.15
N TRP A 51 1.87 -21.86 14.40
CA TRP A 51 2.53 -20.71 15.00
C TRP A 51 4.05 -20.90 15.14
N GLU A 52 4.51 -22.06 15.57
CA GLU A 52 5.95 -22.34 15.68
C GLU A 52 6.66 -22.23 14.34
N ARG A 53 6.06 -22.80 13.26
CA ARG A 53 6.61 -22.70 11.90
C ARG A 53 6.61 -21.27 11.41
N TYR A 54 5.48 -20.57 11.57
CA TYR A 54 5.31 -19.19 11.12
C TYR A 54 6.30 -18.22 11.78
N LEU A 55 6.40 -18.26 13.13
CA LEU A 55 7.32 -17.41 13.88
C LEU A 55 8.79 -17.71 13.52
N THR A 56 9.12 -18.99 13.28
CA THR A 56 10.45 -19.38 12.81
C THR A 56 10.75 -18.79 11.42
N ALA A 57 9.78 -18.79 10.51
CA ALA A 57 9.93 -18.18 9.18
C ALA A 57 10.14 -16.66 9.27
N LEU A 58 9.44 -15.97 10.17
CA LEU A 58 9.61 -14.53 10.40
C LEU A 58 11.03 -14.20 10.86
N VAL A 59 11.54 -14.92 11.87
CA VAL A 59 12.92 -14.73 12.37
C VAL A 59 13.94 -15.05 11.27
N ALA A 60 13.76 -16.14 10.54
CA ALA A 60 14.61 -16.49 9.41
C ALA A 60 14.60 -15.40 8.31
N GLY A 61 13.50 -14.68 8.15
CA GLY A 61 13.37 -13.49 7.31
C GLY A 61 14.01 -12.23 7.89
N ARG A 62 14.49 -12.23 9.14
CA ARG A 62 15.01 -11.04 9.85
C ARG A 62 13.91 -10.07 10.30
N PHE A 63 12.65 -10.47 10.36
CA PHE A 63 11.66 -9.74 11.12
C PHE A 63 12.00 -9.79 12.62
N ASN A 64 11.59 -8.77 13.34
CA ASN A 64 11.82 -8.68 14.79
C ASN A 64 10.57 -8.30 15.60
N ARG A 65 9.39 -8.28 14.96
CA ARG A 65 8.12 -7.96 15.58
C ARG A 65 6.99 -8.77 14.99
N LEU A 66 6.20 -9.42 15.84
CA LEU A 66 4.87 -9.92 15.53
C LEU A 66 3.84 -8.97 16.11
N HIS A 67 2.94 -8.45 15.27
CA HIS A 67 1.76 -7.73 15.71
C HIS A 67 0.53 -8.64 15.51
N LEU A 68 -0.04 -9.12 16.60
CA LEU A 68 -1.29 -9.86 16.60
C LEU A 68 -2.43 -8.88 16.82
N ALA A 69 -3.27 -8.65 15.79
CA ALA A 69 -4.38 -7.72 15.85
C ALA A 69 -5.70 -8.45 16.02
N LEU A 70 -6.44 -8.09 17.06
CA LEU A 70 -7.78 -8.60 17.32
C LEU A 70 -8.83 -7.57 16.90
N GLY A 71 -9.88 -8.01 16.18
CA GLY A 71 -11.02 -7.17 15.80
C GLY A 71 -10.82 -6.26 14.59
N ILE A 72 -9.85 -6.50 13.73
CA ILE A 72 -9.63 -5.69 12.51
C ILE A 72 -10.43 -6.21 11.29
N GLY A 73 -11.65 -6.69 11.49
CA GLY A 73 -12.47 -7.23 10.42
C GLY A 73 -13.32 -6.19 9.66
N TYR A 74 -13.65 -5.08 10.30
CA TYR A 74 -14.63 -4.10 9.80
C TYR A 74 -14.09 -2.67 9.84
N ASP A 75 -14.60 -1.81 8.94
CA ASP A 75 -14.29 -0.37 8.97
C ASP A 75 -14.98 0.30 10.16
N PHE A 76 -16.26 -0.03 10.38
CA PHE A 76 -17.07 0.40 11.51
C PHE A 76 -17.78 -0.78 12.13
N ALA A 77 -18.21 -0.64 13.38
CA ALA A 77 -18.98 -1.66 14.11
C ALA A 77 -20.44 -1.70 13.67
N ARG A 78 -20.69 -1.87 12.37
CA ARG A 78 -22.04 -1.95 11.78
C ARG A 78 -22.13 -3.07 10.75
N SER A 79 -23.33 -3.57 10.55
CA SER A 79 -23.61 -4.64 9.60
C SER A 79 -22.67 -5.83 9.81
N MET A 80 -22.37 -6.11 11.07
CA MET A 80 -21.47 -7.18 11.48
C MET A 80 -22.19 -8.50 11.50
N ARG A 81 -21.50 -9.54 11.05
CA ARG A 81 -21.91 -10.92 11.19
C ARG A 81 -20.96 -11.66 12.13
N ASP A 82 -19.68 -11.62 11.83
CA ASP A 82 -18.64 -12.24 12.65
C ASP A 82 -18.07 -11.21 13.62
N SER A 83 -18.25 -11.45 14.91
CA SER A 83 -17.79 -10.56 15.97
C SER A 83 -16.75 -11.18 16.89
N TYR A 84 -16.24 -12.37 16.52
CA TYR A 84 -15.24 -13.05 17.33
C TYR A 84 -13.98 -12.20 17.48
N PHE A 85 -13.52 -11.98 18.69
CA PHE A 85 -12.41 -11.06 19.03
C PHE A 85 -12.61 -9.59 18.63
N TYR A 86 -13.78 -9.18 18.10
CA TYR A 86 -13.95 -7.79 17.70
C TYR A 86 -13.91 -6.82 18.90
N PHE A 87 -14.57 -7.17 20.02
CA PHE A 87 -14.35 -6.58 21.33
C PHE A 87 -13.64 -7.65 22.20
N PRO A 88 -12.28 -7.69 22.24
CA PRO A 88 -11.59 -8.95 22.49
C PRO A 88 -11.65 -9.44 23.95
N TYR A 89 -11.85 -8.56 24.92
CA TYR A 89 -11.69 -8.90 26.33
C TYR A 89 -12.57 -10.07 26.81
N PRO A 90 -13.91 -10.10 26.58
CA PRO A 90 -14.76 -11.17 27.07
C PRO A 90 -14.57 -12.51 26.35
N PHE A 91 -13.75 -12.53 25.28
CA PHE A 91 -13.32 -13.76 24.61
C PHE A 91 -12.07 -14.38 25.25
N LEU A 92 -11.38 -13.63 26.12
CA LEU A 92 -10.08 -14.00 26.66
C LEU A 92 -10.11 -14.18 28.18
N LEU A 93 -10.87 -13.35 28.92
CA LEU A 93 -10.83 -13.38 30.38
C LEU A 93 -12.10 -12.80 31.02
N ASP A 94 -12.33 -13.17 32.26
CA ASP A 94 -13.28 -12.50 33.14
C ASP A 94 -12.59 -11.37 33.89
N VAL A 95 -13.22 -10.20 33.94
CA VAL A 95 -12.68 -9.01 34.61
C VAL A 95 -13.33 -8.89 36.00
N PRO A 96 -12.55 -8.91 37.10
CA PRO A 96 -13.13 -8.79 38.43
C PRO A 96 -13.98 -7.54 38.60
N GLY A 97 -15.18 -7.71 39.19
CA GLY A 97 -16.13 -6.62 39.40
C GLY A 97 -17.04 -6.31 38.20
N TYR A 98 -16.98 -7.09 37.12
CA TYR A 98 -17.82 -6.97 35.94
C TYR A 98 -18.44 -8.33 35.57
N ALA A 99 -19.67 -8.29 35.10
CA ALA A 99 -20.39 -9.47 34.57
C ALA A 99 -20.51 -9.39 33.04
N VAL A 100 -19.41 -9.04 32.36
CA VAL A 100 -19.38 -8.85 30.91
C VAL A 100 -19.00 -10.14 30.21
N THR A 101 -19.83 -10.58 29.27
CA THR A 101 -19.64 -11.82 28.52
C THR A 101 -19.88 -11.62 27.03
N ALA A 102 -19.27 -12.44 26.20
CA ALA A 102 -19.66 -12.62 24.79
C ALA A 102 -20.62 -13.81 24.70
N ARG A 103 -21.82 -13.58 24.18
CA ARG A 103 -22.83 -14.64 24.07
C ARG A 103 -22.31 -15.80 23.24
N GLY A 104 -22.51 -17.01 23.70
CA GLY A 104 -22.10 -18.22 23.01
C GLY A 104 -20.62 -18.62 23.24
N VAL A 105 -19.86 -17.85 24.02
CA VAL A 105 -18.47 -18.18 24.36
C VAL A 105 -18.38 -18.69 25.80
N PRO A 106 -18.32 -20.02 26.02
CA PRO A 106 -18.26 -20.61 27.35
C PRO A 106 -16.91 -20.35 28.03
N ALA A 107 -16.86 -20.46 29.36
CA ALA A 107 -15.65 -20.24 30.14
C ALA A 107 -14.45 -21.10 29.70
N ALA A 108 -14.70 -22.35 29.28
CA ALA A 108 -13.66 -23.25 28.78
C ALA A 108 -13.04 -22.74 27.50
N GLU A 109 -13.81 -22.13 26.60
CA GLU A 109 -13.32 -21.54 25.36
C GLU A 109 -12.51 -20.27 25.64
N ARG A 110 -13.00 -19.39 26.53
CA ARG A 110 -12.23 -18.20 26.97
C ARG A 110 -10.88 -18.62 27.55
N ALA A 111 -10.85 -19.63 28.42
CA ALA A 111 -9.62 -20.16 28.99
C ALA A 111 -8.67 -20.70 27.91
N ARG A 112 -9.20 -21.42 26.93
CA ARG A 112 -8.44 -21.93 25.77
C ARG A 112 -7.88 -20.79 24.92
N ASN A 113 -8.67 -19.74 24.68
CA ASN A 113 -8.22 -18.56 23.92
C ASN A 113 -7.08 -17.83 24.62
N LEU A 114 -7.21 -17.60 25.93
CA LEU A 114 -6.15 -17.00 26.74
C LEU A 114 -4.90 -17.85 26.76
N ASP A 115 -5.03 -19.17 26.90
CA ASP A 115 -3.90 -20.10 26.86
C ASP A 115 -3.20 -20.11 25.51
N THR A 116 -3.94 -20.01 24.42
CA THR A 116 -3.37 -19.83 23.08
C THR A 116 -2.64 -18.50 22.95
N LEU A 117 -3.22 -17.40 23.42
CA LEU A 117 -2.56 -16.08 23.38
C LEU A 117 -1.25 -16.11 24.19
N ARG A 118 -1.24 -16.72 25.38
CA ARG A 118 -0.03 -16.93 26.17
C ARG A 118 1.03 -17.73 25.42
N PHE A 119 0.61 -18.82 24.78
CA PHE A 119 1.51 -19.63 23.98
C PHE A 119 2.14 -18.82 22.84
N VAL A 120 1.35 -18.09 22.05
CA VAL A 120 1.83 -17.26 20.95
C VAL A 120 2.79 -16.17 21.45
N ALA A 121 2.45 -15.50 22.56
CA ALA A 121 3.29 -14.47 23.16
C ALA A 121 4.63 -15.04 23.64
N ALA A 122 4.60 -16.17 24.35
CA ALA A 122 5.80 -16.85 24.85
C ALA A 122 6.70 -17.36 23.70
N GLU A 123 6.12 -17.96 22.67
CA GLU A 123 6.86 -18.44 21.49
C GLU A 123 7.46 -17.30 20.66
N THR A 124 6.76 -16.17 20.59
CA THR A 124 7.26 -14.94 19.97
C THR A 124 8.48 -14.43 20.70
N ARG A 125 8.38 -14.27 22.02
CA ARG A 125 9.46 -13.79 22.86
C ARG A 125 10.64 -14.76 22.93
N ARG A 126 10.38 -16.07 22.99
CA ARG A 126 11.42 -17.11 22.96
C ARG A 126 12.32 -17.03 21.72
N ARG A 127 11.77 -16.54 20.62
CA ARG A 127 12.52 -16.30 19.37
C ARG A 127 13.13 -14.91 19.27
N GLY A 128 13.06 -14.08 20.31
CA GLY A 128 13.60 -12.73 20.32
C GLY A 128 12.78 -11.72 19.49
N LEU A 129 11.53 -12.03 19.19
CA LEU A 129 10.60 -11.12 18.55
C LEU A 129 9.88 -10.28 19.62
N HIS A 130 9.65 -9.01 19.30
CA HIS A 130 8.73 -8.15 20.05
C HIS A 130 7.28 -8.60 19.78
N PHE A 131 6.49 -8.83 20.82
CA PHE A 131 5.08 -9.18 20.70
C PHE A 131 4.20 -7.95 20.94
N GLN A 132 3.57 -7.48 19.86
CA GLN A 132 2.62 -6.36 19.89
C GLN A 132 1.19 -6.90 19.84
N LEU A 133 0.36 -6.52 20.80
CA LEU A 133 -1.07 -6.84 20.79
C LEU A 133 -1.86 -5.66 20.24
N GLY A 134 -2.65 -5.88 19.18
CA GLY A 134 -3.55 -4.87 18.62
C GLY A 134 -4.99 -5.03 19.12
N VAL A 135 -5.54 -3.99 19.71
CA VAL A 135 -6.96 -3.86 20.04
C VAL A 135 -7.56 -2.83 19.08
N TRP A 136 -8.26 -3.32 18.06
CA TRP A 136 -8.71 -2.47 16.95
C TRP A 136 -10.13 -1.95 17.11
N ALA A 137 -10.96 -2.60 17.91
CA ALA A 137 -12.27 -2.12 18.27
C ALA A 137 -12.41 -2.03 19.78
N SER A 138 -13.05 -0.97 20.22
CA SER A 138 -13.30 -0.69 21.63
C SER A 138 -14.79 -0.54 21.93
N VAL A 139 -15.66 -0.63 20.91
CA VAL A 139 -17.12 -0.62 21.05
C VAL A 139 -17.65 -2.03 21.31
N TYR A 140 -18.68 -2.12 22.10
CA TYR A 140 -19.36 -3.37 22.45
C TYR A 140 -20.81 -3.45 21.93
N VAL A 141 -21.33 -2.36 21.36
CA VAL A 141 -22.64 -2.32 20.68
C VAL A 141 -22.42 -2.24 19.19
N PHE A 142 -23.06 -3.12 18.44
CA PHE A 142 -22.86 -3.25 17.00
C PHE A 142 -24.14 -2.78 16.28
N GLU A 143 -24.08 -1.59 15.69
CA GLU A 143 -25.22 -1.00 14.96
C GLU A 143 -25.58 -1.83 13.72
N ASP A 144 -26.87 -1.85 13.36
CA ASP A 144 -27.36 -2.53 12.16
C ASP A 144 -26.82 -3.96 11.99
N SER A 145 -26.68 -4.69 13.09
CA SER A 145 -26.06 -6.01 13.14
C SER A 145 -26.98 -7.04 13.81
N PRO A 146 -28.18 -7.31 13.26
CA PRO A 146 -29.12 -8.24 13.87
C PRO A 146 -28.61 -9.68 13.93
N ASP A 147 -27.74 -10.05 13.00
CA ASP A 147 -27.19 -11.40 12.82
C ASP A 147 -25.78 -11.58 13.44
N VAL A 148 -25.38 -10.67 14.33
CA VAL A 148 -24.08 -10.79 15.00
C VAL A 148 -24.03 -12.06 15.85
N ASN A 149 -23.01 -12.89 15.63
CA ASN A 149 -22.93 -14.21 16.26
C ASN A 149 -22.56 -14.14 17.77
N HIS A 150 -21.79 -13.15 18.21
CA HIS A 150 -21.34 -13.00 19.60
C HIS A 150 -21.60 -11.58 20.15
N PRO A 151 -22.86 -11.21 20.42
CA PRO A 151 -23.16 -9.92 21.06
C PRO A 151 -22.56 -9.87 22.47
N ILE A 152 -22.15 -8.68 22.90
CA ILE A 152 -21.57 -8.45 24.22
C ILE A 152 -22.69 -8.11 25.21
N GLU A 153 -22.71 -8.78 26.34
CA GLU A 153 -23.73 -8.64 27.39
C GLU A 153 -23.10 -8.16 28.71
N GLY A 154 -23.90 -7.48 29.54
CA GLY A 154 -23.51 -7.07 30.90
C GLY A 154 -22.64 -5.80 30.98
N LEU A 155 -22.42 -5.09 29.87
CA LEU A 155 -21.71 -3.80 29.86
C LEU A 155 -22.68 -2.64 29.63
N THR A 156 -22.51 -1.55 30.37
CA THR A 156 -23.30 -0.32 30.20
C THR A 156 -22.40 0.84 29.76
N PRO A 157 -22.96 1.89 29.13
CA PRO A 157 -22.17 3.03 28.66
C PRO A 157 -21.36 3.71 29.79
N GLU A 158 -21.92 3.81 31.00
CA GLU A 158 -21.29 4.48 32.15
C GLU A 158 -20.06 3.69 32.64
N ARG A 159 -20.03 2.38 32.44
CA ARG A 159 -18.93 1.52 32.87
C ARG A 159 -17.95 1.18 31.76
N HIS A 160 -18.24 1.60 30.53
CA HIS A 160 -17.49 1.17 29.34
C HIS A 160 -16.01 1.51 29.39
N ALA A 161 -15.64 2.79 29.60
CA ALA A 161 -14.23 3.21 29.66
C ALA A 161 -13.50 2.52 30.82
N ALA A 162 -14.13 2.44 32.00
CA ALA A 162 -13.57 1.78 33.19
C ALA A 162 -13.36 0.28 32.96
N TYR A 163 -14.33 -0.39 32.31
CA TYR A 163 -14.19 -1.80 31.91
C TYR A 163 -13.01 -1.99 30.98
N CYS A 164 -12.89 -1.20 29.89
CA CYS A 164 -11.76 -1.30 28.96
C CYS A 164 -10.41 -1.10 29.63
N ARG A 165 -10.31 -0.13 30.56
CA ARG A 165 -9.10 0.07 31.39
C ARG A 165 -8.74 -1.18 32.19
N ASP A 166 -9.71 -1.70 32.97
CA ASP A 166 -9.46 -2.80 33.90
C ASP A 166 -9.25 -4.12 33.15
N ALA A 167 -9.98 -4.34 32.05
CA ALA A 167 -9.82 -5.49 31.18
C ALA A 167 -8.45 -5.50 30.48
N LEU A 168 -8.03 -4.35 29.94
CA LEU A 168 -6.71 -4.23 29.32
C LEU A 168 -5.60 -4.47 30.35
N ARG A 169 -5.69 -3.87 31.54
CA ARG A 169 -4.73 -4.10 32.61
C ARG A 169 -4.68 -5.57 33.03
N ALA A 170 -5.82 -6.21 33.21
CA ALA A 170 -5.90 -7.62 33.58
C ALA A 170 -5.30 -8.53 32.49
N LEU A 171 -5.54 -8.22 31.22
CA LEU A 171 -4.97 -8.96 30.09
C LEU A 171 -3.45 -8.81 30.03
N LEU A 172 -2.92 -7.60 30.20
CA LEU A 172 -1.48 -7.34 30.25
C LEU A 172 -0.79 -8.04 31.43
N GLN A 173 -1.47 -8.17 32.56
CA GLN A 173 -0.97 -8.93 33.71
C GLN A 173 -1.05 -10.44 33.48
N ALA A 174 -2.10 -10.92 32.79
CA ALA A 174 -2.29 -12.34 32.50
C ALA A 174 -1.33 -12.86 31.41
N VAL A 175 -0.80 -11.97 30.54
CA VAL A 175 0.13 -12.28 29.45
C VAL A 175 1.36 -11.36 29.55
N PRO A 176 2.31 -11.63 30.45
CA PRO A 176 3.44 -10.76 30.70
C PRO A 176 4.45 -10.67 29.54
N GLU A 177 4.33 -11.52 28.54
CA GLU A 177 5.14 -11.53 27.32
C GLU A 177 4.70 -10.49 26.28
N ILE A 178 3.58 -9.79 26.47
CA ILE A 178 3.18 -8.68 25.61
C ILE A 178 4.16 -7.51 25.83
N ASP A 179 4.88 -7.10 24.79
CA ASP A 179 5.87 -6.01 24.85
C ASP A 179 5.25 -4.65 24.50
N GLY A 180 4.08 -4.64 23.85
CA GLY A 180 3.38 -3.41 23.51
C GLY A 180 1.92 -3.64 23.12
N VAL A 181 1.16 -2.53 23.12
CA VAL A 181 -0.25 -2.50 22.72
C VAL A 181 -0.45 -1.45 21.64
N THR A 182 -1.17 -1.83 20.57
CA THR A 182 -1.66 -0.90 19.56
C THR A 182 -3.14 -0.63 19.75
N LEU A 183 -3.52 0.64 19.82
CA LEU A 183 -4.92 1.05 19.97
C LEU A 183 -5.38 1.85 18.74
N ARG A 184 -6.56 1.51 18.25
CA ARG A 184 -7.23 2.24 17.17
C ARG A 184 -8.09 3.35 17.78
N ILE A 185 -7.60 4.58 17.77
CA ILE A 185 -8.18 5.71 18.51
C ILE A 185 -9.22 6.52 17.72
N HIS A 186 -9.53 6.18 16.50
CA HIS A 186 -10.49 6.91 15.66
C HIS A 186 -11.85 6.21 15.55
N GLY A 187 -12.83 6.89 14.96
CA GLY A 187 -14.24 6.47 14.88
C GLY A 187 -14.51 5.05 14.38
N GLU A 188 -13.62 4.49 13.56
CA GLU A 188 -13.75 3.08 13.12
C GLU A 188 -13.56 2.05 14.25
N SER A 189 -13.02 2.44 15.41
CA SER A 189 -13.01 1.62 16.62
C SER A 189 -14.39 1.57 17.31
N GLY A 190 -15.34 2.39 16.83
CA GLY A 190 -16.65 2.62 17.42
C GLY A 190 -16.65 3.65 18.56
N ILE A 191 -15.50 4.27 18.85
CA ILE A 191 -15.37 5.38 19.81
C ILE A 191 -15.27 6.69 19.02
N PRO A 192 -16.11 7.71 19.32
CA PRO A 192 -16.06 8.99 18.63
C PRO A 192 -14.66 9.63 18.68
N GLU A 193 -14.23 10.22 17.57
CA GLU A 193 -13.01 11.00 17.55
C GLU A 193 -13.11 12.17 18.53
N GLY A 194 -12.00 12.48 19.23
CA GLY A 194 -12.01 13.49 20.28
C GLY A 194 -12.55 13.01 21.64
N SER A 195 -12.84 11.72 21.81
CA SER A 195 -13.21 11.15 23.12
C SER A 195 -12.01 11.03 24.05
N TYR A 196 -11.40 12.15 24.42
CA TYR A 196 -10.14 12.20 25.16
C TYR A 196 -10.25 11.54 26.55
N GLU A 197 -11.35 11.77 27.26
CA GLU A 197 -11.60 11.19 28.59
C GLU A 197 -11.70 9.67 28.55
N PHE A 198 -12.31 9.12 27.49
CA PHE A 198 -12.38 7.68 27.28
C PHE A 198 -10.97 7.10 27.12
N TRP A 199 -10.17 7.71 26.22
CA TRP A 199 -8.82 7.21 25.92
C TRP A 199 -7.85 7.44 27.07
N GLU A 200 -7.93 8.54 27.79
CA GLU A 200 -7.17 8.78 29.03
C GLU A 200 -7.43 7.67 30.04
N THR A 201 -8.71 7.31 30.23
CA THR A 201 -9.10 6.20 31.10
C THR A 201 -8.50 4.88 30.63
N VAL A 202 -8.60 4.55 29.33
CA VAL A 202 -8.04 3.29 28.77
C VAL A 202 -6.53 3.26 28.87
N PHE A 203 -5.83 4.37 28.57
CA PHE A 203 -4.36 4.46 28.68
C PHE A 203 -3.88 4.25 30.13
N ALA A 204 -4.65 4.63 31.13
CA ALA A 204 -4.35 4.34 32.51
C ALA A 204 -4.25 2.84 32.79
N GLY A 205 -4.96 1.98 32.04
CA GLY A 205 -4.81 0.52 32.11
C GLY A 205 -3.42 0.05 31.70
N VAL A 206 -2.82 0.70 30.69
CA VAL A 206 -1.44 0.43 30.27
C VAL A 206 -0.44 1.01 31.28
N ALA A 207 -0.66 2.26 31.72
CA ALA A 207 0.22 2.93 32.66
C ALA A 207 0.34 2.19 34.00
N THR A 208 -0.73 1.52 34.44
CA THR A 208 -0.82 0.84 35.75
C THR A 208 -0.68 -0.69 35.65
N CYS A 209 -0.24 -1.25 34.56
CA CYS A 209 -0.06 -2.69 34.40
C CYS A 209 1.15 -3.27 35.16
N GLY A 210 2.00 -2.40 35.72
CA GLY A 210 3.17 -2.80 36.58
C GLY A 210 4.47 -2.98 35.81
N ARG A 211 4.53 -2.68 34.52
CA ARG A 211 5.74 -2.79 33.70
C ARG A 211 5.74 -1.79 32.53
N ARG A 212 6.90 -1.61 31.90
CA ARG A 212 7.07 -0.74 30.76
C ARG A 212 6.64 -1.47 29.48
N LEU A 213 5.77 -0.83 28.68
CA LEU A 213 5.22 -1.34 27.42
C LEU A 213 5.26 -0.25 26.36
N GLU A 214 5.38 -0.64 25.10
CA GLU A 214 5.14 0.30 24.00
C GLU A 214 3.64 0.56 23.85
N LEU A 215 3.23 1.83 23.93
CA LEU A 215 1.89 2.28 23.58
C LEU A 215 1.94 2.83 22.14
N ASP A 216 1.34 2.11 21.22
CA ASP A 216 1.29 2.49 19.82
C ASP A 216 -0.13 2.94 19.44
N LEU A 217 -0.23 4.12 18.83
CA LEU A 217 -1.47 4.71 18.38
C LEU A 217 -1.58 4.65 16.86
N HIS A 218 -2.63 3.99 16.36
CA HIS A 218 -2.97 4.09 14.95
C HIS A 218 -3.35 5.53 14.60
N SER A 219 -2.60 6.18 13.73
CA SER A 219 -2.59 7.62 13.59
C SER A 219 -3.80 8.26 12.90
N LYS A 220 -4.68 7.48 12.26
CA LYS A 220 -5.89 8.05 11.65
C LYS A 220 -6.70 8.78 12.71
N GLY A 221 -7.07 10.03 12.44
CA GLY A 221 -7.80 10.87 13.41
C GLY A 221 -7.00 11.39 14.61
N ILE A 222 -5.70 11.09 14.71
CA ILE A 222 -4.85 11.53 15.82
C ILE A 222 -4.61 13.04 15.76
N ASP A 223 -4.59 13.68 16.93
CA ASP A 223 -4.16 15.07 17.11
C ASP A 223 -3.11 15.17 18.23
N GLN A 224 -2.60 16.37 18.46
CA GLN A 224 -1.55 16.59 19.45
C GLN A 224 -2.05 16.29 20.87
N ARG A 225 -3.31 16.61 21.22
CA ARG A 225 -3.89 16.32 22.52
C ARG A 225 -3.93 14.83 22.82
N MET A 226 -4.27 14.01 21.84
CA MET A 226 -4.25 12.54 22.00
C MET A 226 -2.83 12.00 22.19
N ILE A 227 -1.85 12.56 21.47
CA ILE A 227 -0.44 12.21 21.64
C ILE A 227 0.03 12.60 23.06
N ASP A 228 -0.33 13.79 23.53
CA ASP A 228 0.06 14.27 24.86
C ASP A 228 -0.53 13.41 25.99
N LEU A 229 -1.77 12.93 25.87
CA LEU A 229 -2.38 11.97 26.78
C LEU A 229 -1.63 10.64 26.81
N ALA A 230 -1.22 10.15 25.65
CA ALA A 230 -0.41 8.92 25.59
C ALA A 230 0.97 9.12 26.24
N LEU A 231 1.64 10.25 25.97
CA LEU A 231 2.94 10.59 26.58
C LEU A 231 2.84 10.76 28.10
N ALA A 232 1.73 11.28 28.61
CA ALA A 232 1.48 11.44 30.05
C ALA A 232 1.44 10.09 30.82
N THR A 233 1.25 8.96 30.13
CA THR A 233 1.34 7.63 30.73
C THR A 233 2.76 7.27 31.21
N GLY A 234 3.80 7.97 30.76
CA GLY A 234 5.20 7.64 30.99
C GLY A 234 5.70 6.41 30.21
N GLN A 235 4.85 5.81 29.37
CA GLN A 235 5.21 4.68 28.51
C GLN A 235 5.92 5.16 27.23
N PRO A 236 6.73 4.32 26.56
CA PRO A 236 7.23 4.61 25.23
C PRO A 236 6.06 4.73 24.24
N VAL A 237 5.91 5.89 23.62
CA VAL A 237 4.83 6.13 22.66
C VAL A 237 5.33 6.00 21.24
N THR A 238 4.58 5.28 20.42
CA THR A 238 4.73 5.20 18.97
C THR A 238 3.43 5.68 18.30
N VAL A 239 3.56 6.36 17.18
CA VAL A 239 2.44 6.72 16.32
C VAL A 239 2.63 6.03 14.98
N SER A 240 1.59 5.33 14.51
CA SER A 240 1.71 4.46 13.32
C SER A 240 0.88 5.00 12.16
N PRO A 241 1.46 5.87 11.32
CA PRO A 241 0.81 6.31 10.09
C PRO A 241 0.86 5.20 9.03
N LYS A 242 -0.13 5.24 8.15
CA LYS A 242 -0.11 4.45 6.93
C LYS A 242 0.91 5.07 5.97
N PHE A 243 1.82 4.25 5.48
CA PHE A 243 2.67 4.65 4.38
C PHE A 243 1.83 4.57 3.12
N TRP A 244 1.71 5.60 2.32
CA TRP A 244 0.97 5.56 1.05
C TRP A 244 -0.48 5.05 1.19
N ALA A 245 -1.40 5.83 1.58
CA ALA A 245 -2.84 5.56 1.46
C ALA A 245 -3.26 4.08 1.66
N GLU A 246 -2.58 3.33 2.50
CA GLU A 246 -2.90 1.91 2.79
C GLU A 246 -2.66 0.92 1.63
N HIS A 247 -1.98 1.30 0.57
CA HIS A 247 -1.68 0.44 -0.57
C HIS A 247 -0.19 0.31 -0.80
N LEU A 248 0.21 -0.82 -1.38
CA LEU A 248 1.58 -1.01 -1.84
C LEU A 248 1.75 -0.33 -3.20
N GLY A 249 2.32 0.87 -3.19
CA GLY A 249 2.72 1.60 -4.38
C GLY A 249 4.23 1.50 -4.66
N LEU A 250 4.75 2.40 -5.49
CA LEU A 250 6.19 2.51 -5.69
C LEU A 250 6.88 3.03 -4.41
N PRO A 251 8.10 2.60 -4.08
CA PRO A 251 8.85 3.17 -2.97
C PRO A 251 9.02 4.69 -3.16
N TYR A 252 9.00 5.44 -2.07
CA TYR A 252 9.17 6.90 -2.07
C TYR A 252 8.07 7.74 -2.74
N HIS A 253 7.04 7.17 -3.36
CA HIS A 253 5.92 7.98 -3.86
C HIS A 253 5.22 8.70 -2.69
N GLN A 254 4.56 9.81 -2.96
CA GLN A 254 3.92 10.61 -1.92
C GLN A 254 2.46 10.89 -2.26
N ALA A 255 1.58 10.30 -1.45
CA ALA A 255 0.16 10.55 -1.59
C ALA A 255 -0.16 12.03 -1.33
N GLU A 256 -1.10 12.57 -2.10
CA GLU A 256 -1.74 13.85 -1.83
C GLU A 256 -3.22 13.63 -1.53
N ILE A 257 -3.76 14.42 -0.61
CA ILE A 257 -5.19 14.36 -0.31
C ILE A 257 -5.94 15.10 -1.39
N ARG A 258 -6.75 14.35 -2.12
CA ARG A 258 -7.60 14.91 -3.17
C ARG A 258 -8.89 15.48 -2.56
N ALA A 259 -9.40 16.55 -3.13
CA ALA A 259 -10.63 17.21 -2.64
C ALA A 259 -11.83 16.27 -2.57
N LEU A 260 -11.94 15.34 -3.54
CA LEU A 260 -13.02 14.34 -3.61
C LEU A 260 -12.94 13.26 -2.50
N GLU A 261 -11.78 13.09 -1.86
CA GLU A 261 -11.58 12.14 -0.77
C GLU A 261 -11.76 12.79 0.61
N GLN A 262 -11.92 14.09 0.65
CA GLN A 262 -12.34 14.77 1.85
C GLN A 262 -13.86 14.64 2.00
N PRO A 263 -14.36 14.46 3.23
CA PRO A 263 -15.80 14.42 3.39
C PRO A 263 -16.40 15.77 3.07
N GLY A 264 -17.50 15.70 2.41
CA GLY A 264 -18.46 16.76 2.33
C GLY A 264 -19.09 17.07 3.71
N PRO A 265 -19.96 18.08 3.78
CA PRO A 265 -20.77 18.33 4.96
C PRO A 265 -21.52 17.05 5.37
N PRO A 266 -21.82 16.83 6.67
CA PRO A 266 -22.55 15.68 7.13
C PRO A 266 -23.81 15.48 6.30
N SER A 267 -23.97 14.27 5.74
CA SER A 267 -25.16 13.89 4.98
C SER A 267 -25.97 12.89 5.82
N ALA A 268 -27.28 13.07 5.86
CA ALA A 268 -28.18 12.15 6.52
C ALA A 268 -28.09 10.71 5.97
N SER A 269 -27.59 10.54 4.75
CA SER A 269 -27.38 9.23 4.13
C SER A 269 -26.19 8.45 4.70
N HIS A 270 -25.29 9.08 5.46
CA HIS A 270 -24.09 8.43 6.00
C HIS A 270 -24.27 7.80 7.37
N GLY A 271 -25.44 7.97 8.01
CA GLY A 271 -25.73 7.41 9.32
C GLY A 271 -24.89 7.97 10.47
N SER A 272 -25.23 7.56 11.69
CA SER A 272 -24.59 8.03 12.94
C SER A 272 -23.10 7.67 13.01
N LEU A 273 -22.69 6.51 12.49
CA LEU A 273 -21.30 6.04 12.56
C LEU A 273 -20.31 6.86 11.73
N MET A 274 -20.75 7.42 10.59
CA MET A 274 -19.89 8.30 9.79
C MET A 274 -19.69 9.66 10.50
N ALA A 275 -20.61 10.07 11.36
CA ALA A 275 -20.44 11.24 12.20
C ALA A 275 -19.29 11.09 13.22
N LEU A 276 -18.94 9.89 13.62
CA LEU A 276 -17.81 9.60 14.51
C LEU A 276 -16.46 10.02 13.93
N SER A 277 -16.36 10.13 12.59
CA SER A 277 -15.16 10.57 11.87
C SER A 277 -15.23 12.01 11.39
N THR A 278 -16.26 12.76 11.79
CA THR A 278 -16.43 14.17 11.40
C THR A 278 -15.41 15.03 12.14
N GLY A 279 -14.55 15.73 11.39
CA GLY A 279 -13.53 16.62 11.97
C GLY A 279 -12.19 15.93 12.23
N SER A 280 -12.02 14.64 11.92
CA SER A 280 -10.74 13.95 12.07
C SER A 280 -9.65 14.54 11.17
N ARG A 281 -8.40 14.39 11.61
CA ARG A 281 -7.21 14.65 10.79
C ARG A 281 -7.11 13.59 9.70
N ARG A 282 -7.78 13.82 8.60
CA ARG A 282 -7.91 12.84 7.52
C ARG A 282 -6.63 12.60 6.74
N PHE A 283 -5.66 13.52 6.82
CA PHE A 283 -4.33 13.33 6.26
C PHE A 283 -3.67 12.05 6.72
N THR A 284 -3.80 11.72 8.00
CA THR A 284 -3.20 10.52 8.56
C THR A 284 -3.81 9.20 8.04
N ARG A 285 -4.94 9.28 7.34
CA ARG A 285 -5.49 8.15 6.57
C ARG A 285 -4.66 7.85 5.32
N TYR A 286 -4.04 8.87 4.71
CA TYR A 286 -3.38 8.78 3.42
C TYR A 286 -1.85 8.82 3.51
N GLY A 287 -1.31 8.98 4.68
CA GLY A 287 0.12 9.05 4.89
C GLY A 287 0.49 9.57 6.28
N TYR A 288 1.68 10.09 6.40
CA TYR A 288 2.27 10.51 7.66
C TYR A 288 1.95 11.97 8.06
N ALA A 289 1.38 12.77 7.16
CA ALA A 289 1.04 14.19 7.40
C ALA A 289 2.18 14.96 8.09
N ASP A 290 1.88 15.56 9.25
CA ASP A 290 2.80 16.36 10.06
C ASP A 290 3.50 15.57 11.19
N LEU A 291 3.39 14.25 11.21
CA LEU A 291 3.97 13.41 12.27
C LEU A 291 5.50 13.29 12.21
N LEU A 292 6.14 13.65 11.07
CA LEU A 292 7.58 13.53 10.86
C LEU A 292 8.40 14.76 11.30
N ARG A 293 7.93 15.52 12.29
CA ARG A 293 8.73 16.56 12.94
C ARG A 293 9.99 15.94 13.55
N GLU A 294 11.14 16.61 13.43
CA GLU A 294 12.40 16.09 14.01
C GLU A 294 12.51 16.35 15.53
N ASP A 295 11.69 17.24 16.09
CA ASP A 295 11.63 17.56 17.53
C ASP A 295 10.57 16.74 18.29
N ARG A 296 10.02 15.68 17.68
CA ARG A 296 8.96 14.86 18.29
C ARG A 296 9.47 13.98 19.45
N PRO A 297 8.72 13.87 20.57
CA PRO A 297 9.06 13.01 21.68
C PRO A 297 8.52 11.56 21.54
N TYR A 298 7.93 11.21 20.40
CA TYR A 298 7.36 9.89 20.10
C TYR A 298 8.06 9.23 18.90
N GLY A 299 7.98 7.93 18.81
CA GLY A 299 8.41 7.18 17.64
C GLY A 299 7.38 7.24 16.51
N VAL A 300 7.84 7.12 15.25
CA VAL A 300 6.96 6.92 14.09
C VAL A 300 7.27 5.56 13.49
N LEU A 301 6.24 4.75 13.28
CA LEU A 301 6.33 3.42 12.68
C LEU A 301 5.36 3.36 11.50
N PHE A 302 5.87 3.14 10.30
CA PHE A 302 5.02 3.04 9.13
C PHE A 302 4.27 1.71 9.07
N ARG A 303 3.10 1.72 8.42
CA ARG A 303 2.31 0.52 8.09
C ARG A 303 2.04 0.46 6.61
N ILE A 304 2.28 -0.71 6.02
CA ILE A 304 1.84 -1.05 4.66
C ILE A 304 0.69 -2.05 4.76
N TRP A 305 -0.41 -1.72 4.13
CA TRP A 305 -1.55 -2.60 3.98
C TRP A 305 -1.47 -3.35 2.65
N PRO A 306 -1.91 -4.61 2.59
CA PRO A 306 -1.88 -5.38 1.35
C PRO A 306 -3.07 -5.03 0.42
N GLY A 307 -3.43 -3.75 0.34
CA GLY A 307 -4.62 -3.32 -0.39
C GLY A 307 -4.61 -3.69 -1.86
N THR A 308 -3.43 -3.73 -2.48
CA THR A 308 -3.25 -4.06 -3.90
C THR A 308 -2.74 -5.48 -4.15
N HIS A 309 -2.08 -6.09 -3.18
CA HIS A 309 -1.50 -7.44 -3.27
C HIS A 309 -2.11 -8.34 -2.20
N ARG A 310 -3.28 -8.89 -2.48
CA ARG A 310 -4.03 -9.75 -1.55
C ARG A 310 -3.92 -11.22 -1.89
N VAL A 311 -3.77 -11.56 -3.16
CA VAL A 311 -3.82 -12.91 -3.67
C VAL A 311 -2.52 -13.32 -4.34
N LEU A 312 -2.05 -12.56 -5.31
CA LEU A 312 -0.89 -12.92 -6.12
C LEU A 312 0.38 -12.87 -5.30
N LEU A 313 1.27 -13.83 -5.53
CA LEU A 313 2.62 -13.81 -4.97
C LEU A 313 3.35 -12.57 -5.49
N TRP A 314 4.05 -11.91 -4.61
CA TRP A 314 4.90 -10.77 -4.93
C TRP A 314 6.25 -10.87 -4.23
N GLY A 315 7.25 -10.32 -4.88
CA GLY A 315 8.62 -10.33 -4.39
C GLY A 315 9.54 -9.77 -5.46
N ASP A 316 9.98 -8.52 -5.28
CA ASP A 316 10.92 -7.85 -6.15
C ASP A 316 12.08 -7.30 -5.31
N PRO A 317 13.33 -7.77 -5.54
CA PRO A 317 14.49 -7.28 -4.82
C PRO A 317 14.73 -5.78 -4.99
N VAL A 318 14.38 -5.20 -6.13
CA VAL A 318 14.55 -3.77 -6.40
C VAL A 318 13.59 -2.93 -5.58
N THR A 319 12.31 -3.29 -5.61
CA THR A 319 11.27 -2.65 -4.79
C THR A 319 11.52 -2.84 -3.30
N GLY A 320 11.87 -4.07 -2.88
CA GLY A 320 12.19 -4.36 -1.48
C GLY A 320 13.38 -3.54 -0.95
N ARG A 321 14.42 -3.33 -1.76
CA ARG A 321 15.55 -2.46 -1.44
C ARG A 321 15.12 -0.99 -1.32
N GLY A 322 14.32 -0.50 -2.26
CA GLY A 322 13.77 0.84 -2.21
C GLY A 322 12.97 1.09 -0.92
N TYR A 323 12.11 0.17 -0.55
CA TYR A 323 11.37 0.23 0.71
C TYR A 323 12.27 0.09 1.94
N GLY A 324 13.32 -0.74 1.88
CA GLY A 324 14.30 -0.86 2.95
C GLY A 324 14.96 0.47 3.31
N HIS A 325 15.21 1.32 2.32
CA HIS A 325 15.70 2.69 2.54
C HIS A 325 14.57 3.65 2.95
N ALA A 326 13.38 3.52 2.36
CA ALA A 326 12.28 4.47 2.55
C ALA A 326 11.73 4.49 3.98
N PHE A 327 11.73 3.38 4.70
CA PHE A 327 11.12 3.30 6.03
C PHE A 327 11.97 3.91 7.16
N GLY A 328 13.21 4.29 6.90
CA GLY A 328 14.01 5.15 7.77
C GLY A 328 13.78 6.65 7.55
N PHE A 329 12.86 7.03 6.66
CA PHE A 329 12.59 8.38 6.22
C PHE A 329 12.25 9.30 7.40
N ALA A 330 12.90 10.47 7.45
CA ALA A 330 12.74 11.47 8.52
C ALA A 330 12.83 10.90 9.94
N GLY A 331 13.71 9.90 10.16
CA GLY A 331 13.92 9.29 11.48
C GLY A 331 12.77 8.38 11.92
N ALA A 332 11.96 7.84 11.01
CA ALA A 332 11.02 6.78 11.32
C ALA A 332 11.75 5.49 11.73
N ARG A 333 11.07 4.66 12.54
CA ARG A 333 11.67 3.47 13.15
C ARG A 333 11.67 2.23 12.25
N GLY A 334 10.92 2.26 11.16
CA GLY A 334 10.75 1.12 10.26
C GLY A 334 9.29 0.90 9.86
N VAL A 335 8.89 -0.35 9.71
CA VAL A 335 7.58 -0.71 9.15
C VAL A 335 6.97 -1.95 9.79
N GLU A 336 5.64 -1.99 9.84
CA GLU A 336 4.82 -3.19 9.93
C GLU A 336 4.15 -3.46 8.58
N VAL A 337 4.35 -4.66 8.06
CA VAL A 337 3.72 -5.15 6.83
C VAL A 337 2.52 -6.02 7.24
N PHE A 338 1.34 -5.70 6.71
CA PHE A 338 0.20 -6.60 6.84
C PHE A 338 0.42 -7.85 6.01
N GLU A 339 0.03 -8.99 6.53
CA GLU A 339 -0.01 -10.21 5.73
C GLU A 339 -0.94 -10.03 4.53
N PRO A 340 -0.58 -10.57 3.36
CA PRO A 340 -1.44 -10.48 2.16
C PRO A 340 -2.85 -11.02 2.42
N LEU A 341 -2.98 -12.15 3.09
CA LEU A 341 -4.28 -12.79 3.40
C LEU A 341 -4.96 -12.25 4.68
N ALA A 342 -4.43 -11.20 5.31
CA ALA A 342 -4.98 -10.65 6.56
C ALA A 342 -6.47 -10.25 6.49
N PHE A 343 -6.99 -9.99 5.30
CA PHE A 343 -8.38 -9.64 5.07
C PHE A 343 -9.16 -10.68 4.27
N SER A 344 -8.58 -11.86 4.02
CA SER A 344 -9.29 -12.94 3.37
C SER A 344 -10.50 -13.35 4.23
N GLY A 345 -11.64 -13.56 3.59
CA GLY A 345 -12.90 -13.86 4.27
C GLY A 345 -13.52 -12.70 5.05
N ARG A 346 -12.96 -11.52 4.98
CA ARG A 346 -13.40 -10.35 5.73
C ARG A 346 -14.90 -10.11 5.65
N ARG A 347 -15.50 -9.71 6.79
CA ARG A 347 -16.95 -9.53 7.02
C ARG A 347 -17.77 -10.80 6.87
N GLY A 348 -17.15 -11.93 7.14
CA GLY A 348 -17.82 -13.19 7.19
C GLY A 348 -18.20 -13.71 5.81
N SER A 349 -17.26 -14.34 5.15
CA SER A 349 -17.59 -15.19 4.01
C SER A 349 -18.48 -16.35 4.47
N GLY A 350 -18.43 -16.67 5.77
CA GLY A 350 -19.11 -17.82 6.37
C GLY A 350 -18.53 -19.16 5.89
N ARG A 351 -17.34 -19.13 5.28
CA ARG A 351 -16.70 -20.31 4.70
C ARG A 351 -15.62 -20.82 5.62
N PRO A 352 -15.77 -22.03 6.17
CA PRO A 352 -14.63 -22.74 6.74
C PRO A 352 -13.51 -22.79 5.69
N ASP A 353 -12.28 -22.54 6.09
CA ASP A 353 -11.16 -22.55 5.15
C ASP A 353 -11.11 -21.33 4.19
N GLY A 354 -11.68 -20.20 4.60
CA GLY A 354 -11.74 -18.94 3.81
C GLY A 354 -10.37 -18.37 3.43
N HIS A 355 -9.32 -18.72 4.17
CA HIS A 355 -7.92 -18.37 3.84
C HIS A 355 -7.32 -19.22 2.70
N ASN A 356 -7.97 -20.31 2.30
CA ASN A 356 -7.50 -21.13 1.20
C ASN A 356 -7.89 -20.51 -0.14
N LEU A 357 -6.89 -20.21 -0.97
CA LEU A 357 -7.07 -19.62 -2.29
C LEU A 357 -7.23 -20.64 -3.42
N TYR A 358 -6.82 -21.90 -3.22
CA TYR A 358 -6.63 -22.86 -4.31
C TYR A 358 -7.79 -23.81 -4.49
N ALA A 359 -8.25 -23.98 -5.74
CA ALA A 359 -9.29 -24.90 -6.10
C ALA A 359 -8.86 -26.38 -5.98
N GLN A 360 -7.57 -26.65 -6.16
CA GLN A 360 -6.99 -27.99 -6.07
C GLN A 360 -6.24 -28.17 -4.76
N GLU A 361 -6.54 -29.23 -4.01
CA GLU A 361 -5.88 -29.55 -2.74
C GLU A 361 -4.35 -29.69 -2.91
N ALA A 362 -3.90 -30.30 -3.99
CA ALA A 362 -2.48 -30.44 -4.29
C ALA A 362 -1.72 -29.10 -4.43
N LEU A 363 -2.42 -27.98 -4.63
CA LEU A 363 -1.83 -26.65 -4.69
C LEU A 363 -1.83 -25.92 -3.34
N ARG A 364 -2.48 -26.48 -2.31
CA ARG A 364 -2.50 -25.87 -0.98
C ARG A 364 -1.13 -26.01 -0.32
N PRO A 365 -0.59 -24.95 0.28
CA PRO A 365 0.60 -25.06 1.10
C PRO A 365 0.32 -25.93 2.35
N ALA A 366 1.23 -26.86 2.65
CA ALA A 366 1.02 -27.83 3.72
C ALA A 366 1.14 -27.23 5.14
N GLY A 367 1.93 -26.18 5.30
CA GLY A 367 2.24 -25.57 6.60
C GLY A 367 1.36 -24.36 6.97
N GLY A 368 0.42 -23.99 6.11
CA GLY A 368 -0.52 -22.91 6.33
C GLY A 368 -0.57 -21.89 5.20
N ASP A 369 -1.52 -20.97 5.27
CA ASP A 369 -1.80 -19.93 4.27
C ASP A 369 -0.58 -19.03 3.95
N TRP A 370 0.20 -18.69 4.98
CA TRP A 370 1.38 -17.83 4.89
C TRP A 370 2.52 -18.42 4.04
N GLU A 371 2.60 -19.75 3.88
CA GLU A 371 3.67 -20.40 3.11
C GLU A 371 3.68 -19.98 1.64
N LYS A 372 2.53 -19.61 1.08
CA LYS A 372 2.49 -19.01 -0.26
C LYS A 372 3.46 -17.82 -0.38
N TYR A 373 3.60 -17.05 0.67
CA TYR A 373 4.40 -15.81 0.70
C TYR A 373 5.75 -15.99 1.41
N ALA A 374 6.20 -17.23 1.63
CA ALA A 374 7.48 -17.50 2.32
C ALA A 374 8.67 -16.79 1.64
N TYR A 375 8.70 -16.78 0.31
CA TYR A 375 9.69 -16.02 -0.45
C TYR A 375 9.58 -14.51 -0.19
N THR A 376 8.38 -13.95 -0.21
CA THR A 376 8.12 -12.53 0.07
C THR A 376 8.63 -12.14 1.46
N TYR A 377 8.29 -12.92 2.49
CA TYR A 377 8.78 -12.67 3.86
C TYR A 377 10.31 -12.73 3.93
N ARG A 378 10.90 -13.75 3.31
CA ARG A 378 12.35 -13.90 3.32
C ARG A 378 13.04 -12.72 2.65
N LEU A 379 12.59 -12.34 1.45
CA LEU A 379 13.12 -11.24 0.65
C LEU A 379 12.97 -9.89 1.38
N TRP A 380 11.73 -9.56 1.78
CA TRP A 380 11.44 -8.26 2.37
C TRP A 380 12.09 -8.09 3.72
N GLY A 381 12.00 -9.07 4.60
CA GLY A 381 12.62 -8.97 5.91
C GLY A 381 14.14 -8.81 5.84
N ARG A 382 14.81 -9.48 4.88
CA ARG A 382 16.25 -9.32 4.65
C ARG A 382 16.60 -7.94 4.12
N LEU A 383 15.84 -7.41 3.16
CA LEU A 383 16.08 -6.09 2.59
C LEU A 383 15.64 -4.95 3.53
N LEU A 384 14.67 -5.17 4.40
CA LEU A 384 14.35 -4.24 5.48
C LEU A 384 15.46 -4.20 6.55
N TYR A 385 16.17 -5.32 6.75
CA TYR A 385 17.32 -5.38 7.65
C TYR A 385 18.55 -4.73 7.01
N ASP A 386 18.90 -5.14 5.79
CA ASP A 386 20.03 -4.63 5.03
C ASP A 386 19.64 -4.44 3.55
N PRO A 387 19.36 -3.19 3.12
CA PRO A 387 19.05 -2.90 1.72
C PRO A 387 20.17 -3.25 0.73
N ALA A 388 21.41 -3.44 1.21
CA ALA A 388 22.53 -3.85 0.38
C ALA A 388 22.69 -5.37 0.25
N ALA A 389 21.87 -6.15 0.98
CA ALA A 389 21.93 -7.62 0.96
C ALA A 389 21.86 -8.19 -0.47
N GLY A 390 22.60 -9.26 -0.71
CA GLY A 390 22.63 -10.01 -1.96
C GLY A 390 21.61 -11.16 -2.02
N PRO A 391 21.38 -11.71 -3.21
CA PRO A 391 20.37 -12.75 -3.46
C PRO A 391 20.63 -14.05 -2.70
N GLU A 392 21.84 -14.35 -2.28
CA GLU A 392 22.20 -15.49 -1.45
C GLU A 392 21.44 -15.54 -0.12
N GLN A 393 20.84 -14.43 0.32
CA GLN A 393 20.10 -14.36 1.57
C GLN A 393 18.63 -14.76 1.45
N TRP A 394 18.04 -14.72 0.25
CA TRP A 394 16.62 -15.06 0.03
C TRP A 394 16.38 -16.07 -1.09
N ARG A 395 17.19 -16.10 -2.16
CA ARG A 395 17.04 -17.01 -3.29
C ARG A 395 17.04 -18.50 -2.93
N PRO A 396 17.78 -18.95 -1.90
CA PRO A 396 17.70 -20.34 -1.46
C PRO A 396 16.27 -20.84 -1.17
N THR A 397 15.33 -19.94 -0.86
CA THR A 397 13.90 -20.30 -0.71
C THR A 397 13.30 -20.76 -2.04
N LEU A 398 13.63 -20.09 -3.15
CA LEU A 398 13.20 -20.52 -4.49
C LEU A 398 14.03 -21.68 -5.02
N GLU A 399 15.31 -21.73 -4.71
CA GLU A 399 16.20 -22.83 -5.14
C GLU A 399 15.79 -24.17 -4.57
N ALA A 400 15.26 -24.19 -3.34
CA ALA A 400 14.73 -25.39 -2.73
C ALA A 400 13.56 -25.98 -3.52
N ASP A 401 12.71 -25.12 -4.10
CA ASP A 401 11.52 -25.54 -4.85
C ASP A 401 11.77 -25.68 -6.36
N LEU A 402 12.64 -24.85 -6.94
CA LEU A 402 12.78 -24.67 -8.39
C LEU A 402 14.17 -25.00 -8.93
N GLY A 403 15.13 -25.38 -8.07
CA GLY A 403 16.48 -25.75 -8.49
C GLY A 403 17.09 -24.73 -9.49
N PRO A 404 17.55 -25.19 -10.68
CA PRO A 404 18.22 -24.34 -11.65
C PRO A 404 17.30 -23.27 -12.28
N GLY A 405 15.98 -23.41 -12.18
CA GLY A 405 15.00 -22.43 -12.65
C GLY A 405 14.84 -21.22 -11.72
N ALA A 406 15.35 -21.27 -10.49
CA ALA A 406 15.12 -20.25 -9.47
C ALA A 406 15.56 -18.82 -9.87
N PRO A 407 16.75 -18.57 -10.45
CA PRO A 407 17.14 -17.22 -10.84
C PRO A 407 16.22 -16.58 -11.88
N ALA A 408 15.78 -17.35 -12.86
CA ALA A 408 14.86 -16.88 -13.90
C ALA A 408 13.45 -16.71 -13.34
N ALA A 409 12.99 -17.58 -12.44
CA ALA A 409 11.71 -17.45 -11.75
C ALA A 409 11.68 -16.20 -10.85
N GLU A 410 12.78 -15.90 -10.14
CA GLU A 410 12.94 -14.67 -9.38
C GLU A 410 12.83 -13.42 -10.27
N ALA A 411 13.51 -13.40 -11.40
CA ALA A 411 13.43 -12.28 -12.35
C ALA A 411 12.03 -12.12 -12.94
N ALA A 412 11.35 -13.21 -13.23
CA ALA A 412 9.95 -13.21 -13.69
C ALA A 412 9.03 -12.61 -12.64
N LEU A 413 9.15 -13.08 -11.40
CA LEU A 413 8.35 -12.59 -10.27
C LEU A 413 8.64 -11.11 -9.97
N ALA A 414 9.91 -10.69 -10.03
CA ALA A 414 10.31 -9.30 -9.80
C ALA A 414 9.65 -8.35 -10.80
N CYS A 415 9.70 -8.65 -12.10
CA CYS A 415 9.04 -7.85 -13.12
C CYS A 415 7.51 -7.83 -12.94
N ALA A 416 6.90 -8.97 -12.67
CA ALA A 416 5.47 -9.08 -12.41
C ALA A 416 5.03 -8.28 -11.16
N SER A 417 5.84 -8.29 -10.11
CA SER A 417 5.55 -7.61 -8.84
C SER A 417 5.57 -6.09 -8.93
N ARG A 418 6.17 -5.48 -9.96
CA ARG A 418 6.17 -4.03 -10.17
C ARG A 418 4.89 -3.52 -10.84
N VAL A 419 4.09 -4.41 -11.44
CA VAL A 419 2.87 -4.02 -12.19
C VAL A 419 1.86 -3.32 -11.29
N LEU A 420 1.43 -3.96 -10.21
CA LEU A 420 0.40 -3.40 -9.33
C LEU A 420 0.86 -2.14 -8.57
N PRO A 421 2.08 -2.06 -8.02
CA PRO A 421 2.59 -0.82 -7.43
C PRO A 421 2.64 0.37 -8.39
N LEU A 422 2.98 0.13 -9.65
CA LEU A 422 2.96 1.17 -10.68
C LEU A 422 1.54 1.66 -10.96
N ILE A 423 0.58 0.74 -11.14
CA ILE A 423 -0.83 1.07 -11.32
C ILE A 423 -1.33 1.87 -10.12
N THR A 424 -1.06 1.42 -8.90
CA THR A 424 -1.49 2.09 -7.67
C THR A 424 -0.94 3.51 -7.56
N SER A 425 0.32 3.73 -7.94
CA SER A 425 0.93 5.06 -7.87
C SER A 425 0.41 6.03 -8.92
N ALA A 426 0.16 5.52 -10.13
CA ALA A 426 -0.21 6.34 -11.29
C ALA A 426 -1.72 6.52 -11.47
N HIS A 427 -2.54 5.59 -10.99
CA HIS A 427 -3.99 5.58 -11.19
C HIS A 427 -4.69 4.95 -9.98
N HIS A 428 -5.11 5.78 -9.02
CA HIS A 428 -5.67 5.33 -7.75
C HIS A 428 -7.07 5.93 -7.52
N PRO A 429 -8.14 5.17 -7.76
CA PRO A 429 -9.50 5.70 -7.73
C PRO A 429 -9.97 6.10 -6.34
N SER A 430 -9.51 5.43 -5.30
CA SER A 430 -9.87 5.72 -3.91
C SER A 430 -8.70 5.44 -2.97
N ALA A 431 -8.56 6.29 -1.96
CA ALA A 431 -7.65 6.05 -0.85
C ALA A 431 -8.18 5.02 0.15
N ALA A 432 -9.45 4.62 0.04
CA ALA A 432 -10.02 3.57 0.87
C ALA A 432 -9.42 2.21 0.50
N ASN A 433 -8.59 1.66 1.40
CA ASN A 433 -7.83 0.42 1.20
C ASN A 433 -8.68 -0.81 0.90
N ASN A 434 -9.95 -0.79 1.28
CA ASN A 434 -10.83 -1.94 1.17
C ASN A 434 -11.61 -1.97 -0.15
N SER A 435 -11.71 -0.83 -0.80
CA SER A 435 -12.51 -0.67 -2.02
C SER A 435 -11.68 -0.81 -3.28
N TYR A 436 -10.35 -0.66 -3.21
CA TYR A 436 -9.47 -0.75 -4.37
C TYR A 436 -8.68 -2.07 -4.36
N TRP A 437 -8.95 -2.90 -5.34
CA TRP A 437 -8.33 -4.22 -5.49
C TRP A 437 -7.98 -4.51 -6.96
N PRO A 438 -6.91 -3.90 -7.49
CA PRO A 438 -6.58 -3.99 -8.91
C PRO A 438 -6.18 -5.40 -9.37
N GLU A 439 -5.86 -6.31 -8.47
CA GLU A 439 -5.64 -7.73 -8.83
C GLU A 439 -6.86 -8.37 -9.46
N LEU A 440 -8.07 -8.02 -8.98
CA LEU A 440 -9.32 -8.67 -9.35
C LEU A 440 -10.39 -7.67 -9.84
N TYR A 441 -10.06 -6.40 -9.96
CA TYR A 441 -11.02 -5.39 -10.30
C TYR A 441 -10.58 -4.58 -11.53
N THR A 442 -11.50 -4.41 -12.50
CA THR A 442 -11.21 -3.71 -13.77
C THR A 442 -11.04 -2.20 -13.60
N ASP A 443 -11.08 -1.72 -12.36
CA ASP A 443 -11.14 -0.30 -12.04
C ASP A 443 -12.47 0.33 -12.53
N MET A 444 -12.50 1.54 -13.02
CA MET A 444 -13.72 2.21 -13.46
C MET A 444 -13.98 2.04 -14.95
N PRO A 445 -15.22 2.24 -15.44
CA PRO A 445 -15.48 2.25 -16.87
C PRO A 445 -14.82 3.46 -17.56
N ILE A 446 -14.52 3.32 -18.85
CA ILE A 446 -14.06 4.44 -19.68
C ILE A 446 -15.23 5.38 -19.97
N VAL A 447 -16.40 4.82 -20.31
CA VAL A 447 -17.63 5.56 -20.58
C VAL A 447 -18.50 5.58 -19.32
N GLU A 448 -18.83 6.76 -18.82
CA GLU A 448 -19.63 6.90 -17.60
C GLU A 448 -20.99 6.19 -17.73
N GLY A 449 -21.37 5.45 -16.68
CA GLY A 449 -22.65 4.76 -16.63
C GLY A 449 -22.69 3.41 -17.33
N SER A 450 -21.58 2.95 -17.95
CA SER A 450 -21.55 1.66 -18.63
C SER A 450 -21.70 0.47 -17.66
N HIS A 451 -21.24 0.60 -16.42
CA HIS A 451 -21.48 -0.37 -15.34
C HIS A 451 -21.51 0.32 -13.96
N PRO A 452 -22.04 -0.34 -12.91
CA PRO A 452 -22.16 0.25 -11.59
C PRO A 452 -20.79 0.69 -11.01
N HIS A 453 -20.80 1.83 -10.32
CA HIS A 453 -19.64 2.32 -9.58
C HIS A 453 -19.41 1.45 -8.34
N PRO A 454 -18.20 0.89 -8.13
CA PRO A 454 -17.95 -0.07 -7.07
C PRO A 454 -17.69 0.55 -5.70
N TYR A 455 -17.32 1.84 -5.65
CA TYR A 455 -16.87 2.50 -4.42
C TYR A 455 -18.01 3.30 -3.80
N ARG A 456 -18.69 2.72 -2.81
CA ARG A 456 -19.86 3.34 -2.16
C ARG A 456 -19.49 4.55 -1.30
N ASP A 457 -18.32 4.55 -0.72
CA ASP A 457 -17.80 5.59 0.17
C ASP A 457 -17.11 6.75 -0.56
N THR A 458 -16.95 6.64 -1.88
CA THR A 458 -16.32 7.66 -2.72
C THR A 458 -17.32 8.16 -3.76
N PRO A 459 -17.79 9.41 -3.67
CA PRO A 459 -18.79 9.95 -4.59
C PRO A 459 -18.30 10.13 -6.02
N ALA A 460 -17.01 10.21 -6.23
CA ALA A 460 -16.28 10.34 -7.48
C ALA A 460 -14.88 9.75 -7.30
N PRO A 461 -14.14 9.47 -8.37
CA PRO A 461 -14.50 9.56 -9.78
C PRO A 461 -15.43 8.43 -10.26
N ARG A 462 -16.08 8.61 -11.40
CA ARG A 462 -16.98 7.62 -12.01
C ARG A 462 -16.49 7.07 -13.32
N ARG A 463 -15.43 7.63 -13.87
CA ARG A 463 -14.77 7.20 -15.10
C ARG A 463 -13.30 7.00 -14.88
N PHE A 464 -12.73 6.03 -15.57
CA PHE A 464 -11.30 5.73 -15.53
C PHE A 464 -10.43 6.95 -15.86
N GLY A 465 -10.80 7.72 -16.90
CA GLY A 465 -10.04 8.89 -17.33
C GLY A 465 -9.99 10.05 -16.34
N THR A 466 -10.96 10.13 -15.39
CA THR A 466 -11.03 11.22 -14.40
C THR A 466 -10.33 10.88 -13.08
N VAL A 467 -9.79 9.68 -12.95
CA VAL A 467 -9.06 9.25 -11.75
C VAL A 467 -7.71 9.97 -11.67
N GLY A 468 -7.44 10.60 -10.54
CA GLY A 468 -6.13 11.19 -10.26
C GLY A 468 -5.11 10.15 -9.80
N PRO A 469 -3.82 10.42 -9.98
CA PRO A 469 -2.76 9.60 -9.43
C PRO A 469 -2.71 9.69 -7.90
N LEU A 470 -2.15 8.66 -7.25
CA LEU A 470 -1.84 8.72 -5.83
C LEU A 470 -0.71 9.71 -5.55
N ASP A 471 0.28 9.77 -6.44
CA ASP A 471 1.38 10.75 -6.40
C ASP A 471 1.27 11.75 -7.56
N PRO A 472 0.54 12.86 -7.39
CA PRO A 472 0.35 13.86 -8.43
C PRO A 472 1.59 14.74 -8.66
N ALA A 473 2.62 14.64 -7.84
CA ALA A 473 3.90 15.30 -8.10
C ALA A 473 4.69 14.59 -9.22
N LEU A 474 4.52 13.27 -9.37
CA LEU A 474 5.21 12.45 -10.36
C LEU A 474 4.36 12.15 -11.60
N PHE A 475 3.07 11.90 -11.42
CA PHE A 475 2.18 11.41 -12.46
C PHE A 475 1.10 12.42 -12.81
N ALA A 476 0.72 12.48 -14.07
CA ALA A 476 -0.44 13.21 -14.56
C ALA A 476 -1.62 12.23 -14.76
N GLY A 477 -2.83 12.63 -14.38
CA GLY A 477 -4.05 11.91 -14.72
C GLY A 477 -4.33 11.94 -16.23
N VAL A 478 -5.18 11.02 -16.70
CA VAL A 478 -5.44 10.87 -18.16
C VAL A 478 -5.98 12.15 -18.77
N GLU A 479 -7.09 12.68 -18.23
CA GLU A 479 -7.71 13.90 -18.77
C GLU A 479 -6.84 15.15 -18.58
N GLU A 480 -6.10 15.22 -17.48
CA GLU A 480 -5.15 16.29 -17.20
C GLU A 480 -4.02 16.29 -18.22
N HIS A 481 -3.43 15.12 -18.49
CA HIS A 481 -2.36 14.96 -19.47
C HIS A 481 -2.81 15.39 -20.88
N VAL A 482 -3.99 14.94 -21.32
CA VAL A 482 -4.54 15.34 -22.63
C VAL A 482 -4.77 16.85 -22.70
N ALA A 483 -5.27 17.45 -21.61
CA ALA A 483 -5.46 18.91 -21.56
C ALA A 483 -4.13 19.67 -21.66
N GLU A 484 -3.08 19.25 -20.93
CA GLU A 484 -1.73 19.81 -21.01
C GLU A 484 -1.18 19.74 -22.45
N ARG A 485 -1.32 18.57 -23.08
CA ARG A 485 -0.81 18.36 -24.46
C ARG A 485 -1.54 19.24 -25.49
N LEU A 486 -2.87 19.36 -25.38
CA LEU A 486 -3.66 20.24 -26.25
C LEU A 486 -3.32 21.73 -26.05
N ALA A 487 -2.97 22.13 -24.84
CA ALA A 487 -2.53 23.49 -24.54
C ALA A 487 -1.06 23.76 -24.91
N GLY A 488 -0.34 22.78 -25.48
CA GLY A 488 1.09 22.89 -25.78
C GLY A 488 1.95 23.00 -24.51
N GLN A 489 1.45 22.56 -23.37
CA GLN A 489 2.15 22.58 -22.09
C GLN A 489 2.79 21.24 -21.79
N ASP A 490 3.88 21.26 -21.04
CA ASP A 490 4.56 20.05 -20.55
C ASP A 490 4.96 20.28 -19.09
N SER A 491 4.27 19.60 -18.18
CA SER A 491 4.59 19.63 -16.75
C SER A 491 5.85 18.85 -16.39
N GLY A 492 6.34 17.99 -17.28
CA GLY A 492 7.43 17.06 -17.04
C GLY A 492 7.04 15.83 -16.25
N ARG A 493 5.78 15.72 -15.79
CA ARG A 493 5.24 14.55 -15.11
C ARG A 493 5.06 13.39 -16.06
N TYR A 494 5.11 12.17 -15.52
CA TYR A 494 4.87 10.97 -16.31
C TYR A 494 3.38 10.85 -16.67
N GLY A 495 3.12 10.75 -17.96
CA GLY A 495 1.76 10.62 -18.47
C GLY A 495 1.28 9.17 -18.56
N PRO A 496 -0.01 8.95 -18.90
CA PRO A 496 -0.59 7.61 -19.08
C PRO A 496 0.13 6.79 -20.16
N ALA A 497 0.71 7.43 -21.17
CA ALA A 497 1.50 6.77 -22.22
C ALA A 497 2.82 6.19 -21.67
N ASP A 498 3.48 6.88 -20.74
CA ASP A 498 4.70 6.39 -20.08
C ASP A 498 4.38 5.18 -19.21
N VAL A 499 3.32 5.27 -18.40
CA VAL A 499 2.85 4.20 -17.52
C VAL A 499 2.46 2.96 -18.36
N ALA A 500 1.70 3.13 -19.43
CA ALA A 500 1.30 2.03 -20.32
C ALA A 500 2.51 1.30 -20.91
N ARG A 501 3.51 2.05 -21.38
CA ARG A 501 4.75 1.50 -21.91
C ARG A 501 5.53 0.71 -20.88
N TRP A 502 5.67 1.22 -19.65
CA TRP A 502 6.37 0.52 -18.59
C TRP A 502 5.66 -0.77 -18.17
N LEU A 503 4.32 -0.73 -18.09
CA LEU A 503 3.51 -1.92 -17.79
C LEU A 503 3.69 -3.02 -18.84
N GLU A 504 3.70 -2.67 -20.13
CA GLU A 504 3.95 -3.63 -21.22
C GLU A 504 5.36 -4.18 -21.18
N THR A 505 6.34 -3.31 -20.93
CA THR A 505 7.76 -3.70 -20.83
C THR A 505 7.95 -4.70 -19.68
N LEU A 506 7.38 -4.42 -18.51
CA LEU A 506 7.42 -5.32 -17.35
C LEU A 506 6.70 -6.64 -17.63
N ALA A 507 5.52 -6.59 -18.26
CA ALA A 507 4.76 -7.80 -18.61
C ALA A 507 5.52 -8.69 -19.61
N ALA A 508 6.15 -8.09 -20.62
CA ALA A 508 6.97 -8.80 -21.60
C ALA A 508 8.21 -9.42 -20.95
N ALA A 509 8.89 -8.70 -20.07
CA ALA A 509 10.04 -9.19 -19.32
C ALA A 509 9.66 -10.37 -18.40
N ALA A 510 8.57 -10.22 -17.63
CA ALA A 510 8.06 -11.29 -16.77
C ALA A 510 7.78 -12.58 -17.54
N ARG A 511 7.14 -12.48 -18.71
CA ARG A 511 6.86 -13.64 -19.58
C ARG A 511 8.13 -14.27 -20.14
N ARG A 512 9.11 -13.49 -20.58
CA ARG A 512 10.41 -14.01 -21.07
C ARG A 512 11.15 -14.77 -19.98
N HIS A 513 11.27 -14.18 -18.80
CA HIS A 513 11.95 -14.84 -17.67
C HIS A 513 11.21 -16.09 -17.20
N LEU A 514 9.88 -16.08 -17.21
CA LEU A 514 9.09 -17.27 -16.87
C LEU A 514 9.32 -18.40 -17.86
N ALA A 515 9.40 -18.09 -19.16
CA ALA A 515 9.73 -19.09 -20.19
C ALA A 515 11.15 -19.66 -19.99
N THR A 516 12.12 -18.82 -19.65
CA THR A 516 13.48 -19.24 -19.31
C THR A 516 13.49 -20.15 -18.09
N ALA A 517 12.73 -19.81 -17.03
CA ALA A 517 12.60 -20.65 -15.85
C ALA A 517 12.01 -22.03 -16.19
N ALA A 518 10.91 -22.06 -16.96
CA ALA A 518 10.29 -23.30 -17.41
C ALA A 518 11.27 -24.17 -18.23
N GLY A 519 11.98 -23.56 -19.19
CA GLY A 519 12.97 -24.27 -20.00
C GLY A 519 14.17 -24.86 -19.23
N SER A 520 14.40 -24.39 -18.01
CA SER A 520 15.43 -24.90 -17.10
C SER A 520 14.94 -26.02 -16.19
N LEU A 521 13.67 -26.38 -16.25
CA LEU A 521 13.01 -27.39 -15.41
C LEU A 521 12.58 -28.60 -16.22
N SER A 522 12.63 -29.78 -15.59
CA SER A 522 11.97 -30.96 -16.14
C SER A 522 10.45 -30.82 -16.13
N ASP A 523 9.74 -31.60 -16.94
CA ASP A 523 8.27 -31.63 -16.98
C ASP A 523 7.67 -31.90 -15.60
N ALA A 524 8.26 -32.79 -14.82
CA ALA A 524 7.85 -33.10 -13.47
C ALA A 524 8.00 -31.90 -12.54
N ALA A 525 9.10 -31.12 -12.66
CA ALA A 525 9.31 -29.90 -11.88
C ALA A 525 8.37 -28.77 -12.31
N GLN A 526 8.04 -28.66 -13.59
CA GLN A 526 7.04 -27.72 -14.08
C GLN A 526 5.61 -28.06 -13.59
N ALA A 527 5.32 -29.36 -13.45
CA ALA A 527 4.05 -29.85 -12.89
C ALA A 527 3.96 -29.70 -11.34
N ALA A 528 5.09 -29.47 -10.68
CA ALA A 528 5.13 -29.36 -9.22
C ALA A 528 4.32 -28.14 -8.71
N PRO A 529 3.65 -28.27 -7.54
CA PRO A 529 2.78 -27.21 -6.99
C PRO A 529 3.46 -25.84 -6.85
N ALA A 530 4.72 -25.81 -6.41
CA ALA A 530 5.46 -24.56 -6.21
C ALA A 530 5.63 -23.78 -7.52
N PHE A 531 6.07 -24.43 -8.61
CA PHE A 531 6.21 -23.78 -9.90
C PHE A 531 4.85 -23.38 -10.49
N ARG A 532 3.83 -24.26 -10.39
CA ARG A 532 2.48 -23.96 -10.90
C ARG A 532 1.89 -22.72 -10.24
N ARG A 533 2.01 -22.57 -8.91
CA ARG A 533 1.56 -21.37 -8.18
C ARG A 533 2.27 -20.12 -8.68
N LEU A 534 3.61 -20.13 -8.66
CA LEU A 534 4.42 -18.98 -9.10
C LEU A 534 4.15 -18.63 -10.57
N ALA A 535 4.13 -19.60 -11.47
CA ALA A 535 3.91 -19.36 -12.89
C ALA A 535 2.52 -18.80 -13.19
N THR A 536 1.50 -19.23 -12.44
CA THR A 536 0.15 -18.67 -12.57
C THR A 536 0.13 -17.21 -12.12
N ASP A 537 0.71 -16.90 -10.97
CA ASP A 537 0.73 -15.53 -10.42
C ASP A 537 1.48 -14.56 -11.35
N VAL A 538 2.63 -14.98 -11.90
CA VAL A 538 3.37 -14.21 -12.88
C VAL A 538 2.57 -13.97 -14.16
N ARG A 539 1.88 -15.01 -14.69
CA ARG A 539 1.03 -14.87 -15.89
C ARG A 539 -0.13 -13.93 -15.66
N VAL A 540 -0.81 -14.06 -14.52
CA VAL A 540 -1.94 -13.16 -14.16
C VAL A 540 -1.45 -11.74 -14.02
N ALA A 541 -0.38 -11.48 -13.26
CA ALA A 541 0.17 -10.13 -13.08
C ALA A 541 0.65 -9.50 -14.40
N ALA A 542 1.31 -10.28 -15.27
CA ALA A 542 1.71 -9.80 -16.61
C ALA A 542 0.50 -9.46 -17.49
N ALA A 543 -0.56 -10.26 -17.43
CA ALA A 543 -1.80 -10.00 -18.15
C ALA A 543 -2.52 -8.75 -17.62
N LEU A 544 -2.55 -8.54 -16.30
CA LEU A 544 -3.05 -7.30 -15.67
C LEU A 544 -2.25 -6.08 -16.14
N GLY A 545 -0.92 -6.19 -16.25
CA GLY A 545 -0.08 -5.11 -16.79
C GLY A 545 -0.48 -4.72 -18.20
N ARG A 546 -0.74 -5.69 -19.08
CA ARG A 546 -1.22 -5.46 -20.45
C ARG A 546 -2.64 -4.88 -20.47
N PHE A 547 -3.52 -5.37 -19.60
CA PHE A 547 -4.88 -4.84 -19.47
C PHE A 547 -4.87 -3.35 -19.13
N PHE A 548 -4.17 -2.97 -18.07
CA PHE A 548 -4.13 -1.57 -17.65
C PHE A 548 -3.38 -0.67 -18.65
N ALA A 549 -2.37 -1.19 -19.33
CA ALA A 549 -1.69 -0.47 -20.40
C ALA A 549 -2.65 -0.14 -21.57
N GLY A 550 -3.40 -1.13 -22.03
CA GLY A 550 -4.41 -0.94 -23.08
C GLY A 550 -5.53 0.00 -22.63
N LYS A 551 -6.00 -0.14 -21.39
CA LYS A 551 -7.03 0.72 -20.81
C LYS A 551 -6.59 2.18 -20.66
N LEU A 552 -5.34 2.43 -20.26
CA LEU A 552 -4.76 3.79 -20.20
C LEU A 552 -4.72 4.45 -21.60
N ARG A 553 -4.32 3.69 -22.62
CA ARG A 553 -4.33 4.19 -24.01
C ARG A 553 -5.75 4.47 -24.51
N ALA A 554 -6.67 3.55 -24.25
CA ALA A 554 -8.08 3.72 -24.62
C ALA A 554 -8.70 4.95 -23.95
N ALA A 555 -8.46 5.12 -22.64
CA ALA A 555 -8.94 6.30 -21.92
C ALA A 555 -8.31 7.61 -22.44
N THR A 556 -7.03 7.58 -22.87
CA THR A 556 -6.36 8.73 -23.48
C THR A 556 -7.01 9.09 -24.82
N GLY A 557 -7.32 8.10 -25.67
CA GLY A 557 -8.02 8.30 -26.93
C GLY A 557 -9.43 8.84 -26.73
N HIS A 558 -10.18 8.27 -25.79
CA HIS A 558 -11.51 8.77 -25.41
C HIS A 558 -11.45 10.22 -24.90
N ALA A 559 -10.50 10.56 -24.03
CA ALA A 559 -10.32 11.92 -23.53
C ALA A 559 -9.96 12.92 -24.64
N LEU A 560 -9.15 12.50 -25.61
CA LEU A 560 -8.82 13.30 -26.79
C LEU A 560 -10.07 13.53 -27.65
N PHE A 561 -10.83 12.46 -27.95
CA PHE A 561 -12.10 12.57 -28.70
C PHE A 561 -13.08 13.52 -28.00
N VAL A 562 -13.31 13.39 -26.71
CA VAL A 562 -14.24 14.25 -25.96
C VAL A 562 -13.86 15.73 -26.07
N ARG A 563 -12.56 16.05 -26.17
CA ARG A 563 -12.07 17.44 -26.24
C ARG A 563 -11.96 18.01 -27.66
N THR A 564 -11.79 17.16 -28.66
CA THR A 564 -11.47 17.59 -30.02
C THR A 564 -12.51 17.18 -31.05
N GLY A 565 -13.34 16.17 -30.75
CA GLY A 565 -14.21 15.51 -31.70
C GLY A 565 -13.49 14.59 -32.72
N ASP A 566 -12.19 14.27 -32.45
CA ASP A 566 -11.39 13.42 -33.34
C ASP A 566 -11.88 11.95 -33.29
N VAL A 567 -12.64 11.55 -34.29
CA VAL A 567 -13.22 10.21 -34.42
C VAL A 567 -12.11 9.14 -34.56
N ALA A 568 -10.97 9.46 -35.18
CA ALA A 568 -9.86 8.51 -35.29
C ALA A 568 -9.27 8.16 -33.92
N ALA A 569 -9.16 9.14 -33.01
CA ALA A 569 -8.74 8.87 -31.65
C ALA A 569 -9.72 7.95 -30.90
N LEU A 570 -11.02 8.00 -31.20
CA LEU A 570 -12.01 7.09 -30.62
C LEU A 570 -11.94 5.68 -31.22
N GLU A 571 -11.68 5.57 -32.55
CA GLU A 571 -11.42 4.27 -33.20
C GLU A 571 -10.21 3.55 -32.58
N ASP A 572 -9.11 4.27 -32.40
CA ASP A 572 -7.93 3.74 -31.72
C ASP A 572 -8.22 3.37 -30.25
N ALA A 573 -9.06 4.15 -29.55
CA ALA A 573 -9.47 3.83 -28.18
C ALA A 573 -10.22 2.50 -28.11
N VAL A 574 -11.16 2.23 -29.02
CA VAL A 574 -11.87 0.95 -29.14
C VAL A 574 -10.88 -0.20 -29.37
N ALA A 575 -9.94 -0.03 -30.32
CA ALA A 575 -8.94 -1.04 -30.61
C ALA A 575 -8.04 -1.35 -29.39
N HIS A 576 -7.57 -0.33 -28.69
CA HIS A 576 -6.77 -0.50 -27.49
C HIS A 576 -7.53 -1.18 -26.35
N TYR A 577 -8.82 -0.86 -26.19
CA TYR A 577 -9.62 -1.50 -25.13
C TYR A 577 -10.00 -2.94 -25.48
N GLY A 578 -10.23 -3.25 -26.75
CA GLY A 578 -10.37 -4.62 -27.23
C GLY A 578 -9.15 -5.48 -26.90
N ALA A 579 -7.93 -4.97 -27.17
CA ALA A 579 -6.68 -5.65 -26.79
C ALA A 579 -6.53 -5.80 -25.26
N ALA A 580 -6.97 -4.82 -24.49
CA ALA A 580 -7.01 -4.91 -23.02
C ALA A 580 -7.96 -6.02 -22.56
N ARG A 581 -9.15 -6.11 -23.14
CA ARG A 581 -10.13 -7.17 -22.85
C ARG A 581 -9.52 -8.57 -23.05
N GLU A 582 -8.78 -8.78 -24.14
CA GLU A 582 -8.10 -10.04 -24.40
C GLU A 582 -7.03 -10.33 -23.35
N ALA A 583 -6.28 -9.33 -22.89
CA ALA A 583 -5.32 -9.50 -21.82
C ALA A 583 -6.00 -9.93 -20.49
N TRP A 584 -7.17 -9.36 -20.17
CA TRP A 584 -7.94 -9.81 -19.02
C TRP A 584 -8.43 -11.26 -19.17
N ALA A 585 -8.88 -11.64 -20.37
CA ALA A 585 -9.28 -13.01 -20.65
C ALA A 585 -8.12 -14.01 -20.47
N GLU A 586 -6.88 -13.64 -20.84
CA GLU A 586 -5.68 -14.43 -20.56
C GLU A 586 -5.46 -14.60 -19.03
N ALA A 587 -5.64 -13.52 -18.24
CA ALA A 587 -5.54 -13.61 -16.78
C ALA A 587 -6.57 -14.59 -16.21
N ALA A 588 -7.83 -14.47 -16.65
CA ALA A 588 -8.93 -15.33 -16.23
C ALA A 588 -8.67 -16.80 -16.61
N ALA A 589 -8.19 -17.07 -17.81
CA ALA A 589 -7.84 -18.42 -18.28
C ALA A 589 -6.70 -19.03 -17.48
N ALA A 590 -5.66 -18.25 -17.13
CA ALA A 590 -4.53 -18.70 -16.31
C ALA A 590 -4.96 -19.00 -14.86
N ALA A 591 -5.83 -18.18 -14.29
CA ALA A 591 -6.29 -18.29 -12.91
C ALA A 591 -7.30 -19.44 -12.70
N ARG A 592 -8.20 -19.66 -13.66
CA ARG A 592 -9.34 -20.60 -13.56
C ARG A 592 -9.01 -22.01 -13.06
N PRO A 593 -7.94 -22.68 -13.51
CA PRO A 593 -7.61 -24.05 -13.04
C PRO A 593 -6.90 -24.06 -11.68
N VAL A 594 -6.55 -22.91 -11.12
CA VAL A 594 -5.69 -22.79 -9.95
C VAL A 594 -6.43 -22.22 -8.76
N TYR A 595 -7.13 -21.12 -8.96
CA TYR A 595 -7.81 -20.38 -7.89
C TYR A 595 -9.27 -20.81 -7.70
N GLN A 596 -9.78 -20.65 -6.48
CA GLN A 596 -11.19 -20.84 -6.19
C GLN A 596 -12.06 -19.87 -6.99
N ALA A 597 -13.28 -20.29 -7.30
CA ALA A 597 -14.22 -19.48 -8.07
C ALA A 597 -14.68 -18.20 -7.34
N ASP A 598 -14.58 -18.17 -6.02
CA ASP A 598 -14.96 -17.02 -5.20
C ASP A 598 -13.87 -16.69 -4.18
N LEU A 599 -12.95 -15.85 -4.58
CA LEU A 599 -11.95 -15.25 -3.71
C LEU A 599 -12.63 -14.12 -2.93
N THR A 600 -12.79 -14.27 -1.62
CA THR A 600 -13.60 -13.36 -0.80
C THR A 600 -12.73 -12.52 0.12
N PHE A 601 -12.83 -11.18 -0.02
CA PHE A 601 -12.25 -10.19 0.88
C PHE A 601 -13.31 -9.22 1.43
N GLY A 602 -14.57 -9.53 1.28
CA GLY A 602 -15.71 -8.78 1.77
C GLY A 602 -17.02 -9.20 1.11
N PRO A 603 -18.18 -8.70 1.59
CA PRO A 603 -19.48 -9.06 1.07
C PRO A 603 -19.81 -8.40 -0.26
N GLU A 604 -19.16 -7.28 -0.59
CA GLU A 604 -19.44 -6.49 -1.76
C GLU A 604 -18.94 -7.17 -3.05
N PRO A 605 -19.68 -7.08 -4.17
CA PRO A 605 -19.33 -7.77 -5.42
C PRO A 605 -17.89 -7.48 -5.91
N HIS A 606 -17.38 -6.28 -5.70
CA HIS A 606 -16.03 -5.91 -6.11
C HIS A 606 -14.94 -6.42 -5.17
N LEU A 607 -15.30 -6.97 -4.00
CA LEU A 607 -14.38 -7.58 -3.04
C LEU A 607 -14.42 -9.10 -3.04
N ARG A 608 -15.07 -9.71 -4.04
CA ARG A 608 -15.19 -11.16 -4.16
C ARG A 608 -15.30 -11.63 -5.60
N GLY A 609 -15.20 -12.93 -5.82
CA GLY A 609 -15.34 -13.59 -7.11
C GLY A 609 -14.01 -13.99 -7.74
N HIS A 610 -14.01 -14.09 -9.05
CA HIS A 610 -12.89 -14.56 -9.86
C HIS A 610 -12.64 -13.60 -11.03
N TRP A 611 -11.46 -13.64 -11.66
CA TRP A 611 -11.15 -12.83 -12.86
C TRP A 611 -12.17 -13.04 -13.98
N THR A 612 -12.72 -14.24 -14.13
CA THR A 612 -13.77 -14.55 -15.11
C THR A 612 -15.02 -13.70 -14.91
N ASP A 613 -15.35 -13.37 -13.67
CA ASP A 613 -16.58 -12.64 -13.32
C ASP A 613 -16.51 -11.15 -13.71
N ARG A 614 -15.34 -10.67 -14.09
CA ARG A 614 -15.13 -9.28 -14.51
C ARG A 614 -15.29 -9.07 -16.01
N LEU A 615 -15.22 -10.12 -16.83
CA LEU A 615 -15.36 -10.02 -18.28
C LEU A 615 -16.66 -9.36 -18.73
N PRO A 616 -17.83 -9.68 -18.14
CA PRO A 616 -19.09 -9.01 -18.52
C PRO A 616 -19.06 -7.49 -18.33
N ALA A 617 -18.40 -6.99 -17.28
CA ALA A 617 -18.29 -5.55 -17.06
C ALA A 617 -17.37 -4.88 -18.09
N ILE A 618 -16.27 -5.55 -18.47
CA ILE A 618 -15.37 -5.08 -19.53
C ILE A 618 -16.09 -5.08 -20.88
N ASP A 619 -16.84 -6.14 -21.20
CA ASP A 619 -17.60 -6.27 -22.43
C ASP A 619 -18.70 -5.18 -22.51
N THR A 620 -19.34 -4.85 -21.41
CA THR A 620 -20.35 -3.78 -21.34
C THR A 620 -19.73 -2.40 -21.59
N ASP A 621 -18.56 -2.13 -21.02
CA ASP A 621 -17.85 -0.86 -21.21
C ASP A 621 -17.31 -0.73 -22.65
N LEU A 622 -16.77 -1.82 -23.23
CA LEU A 622 -16.34 -1.86 -24.61
C LEU A 622 -17.52 -1.61 -25.58
N ALA A 623 -18.66 -2.26 -25.35
CA ALA A 623 -19.87 -2.04 -26.14
C ALA A 623 -20.40 -0.60 -26.01
N ALA A 624 -20.21 0.07 -24.88
CA ALA A 624 -20.55 1.48 -24.72
C ALA A 624 -19.62 2.38 -25.54
N LEU A 625 -18.33 2.05 -25.59
CA LEU A 625 -17.35 2.76 -26.39
C LEU A 625 -17.61 2.58 -27.92
N ASP A 626 -17.97 1.35 -28.35
CA ASP A 626 -18.37 1.06 -29.74
C ASP A 626 -19.60 1.85 -30.12
N ARG A 627 -20.64 1.90 -29.26
CA ARG A 627 -21.85 2.73 -29.58
C ARG A 627 -21.49 4.20 -29.72
N LEU A 628 -20.63 4.72 -28.84
CA LEU A 628 -20.17 6.11 -28.93
C LEU A 628 -19.45 6.37 -30.26
N LEU A 629 -18.65 5.40 -30.73
CA LEU A 629 -17.96 5.48 -32.01
C LEU A 629 -18.96 5.52 -33.20
N GLU A 630 -19.96 4.65 -33.21
CA GLU A 630 -21.00 4.63 -34.25
C GLU A 630 -21.81 5.92 -34.24
N GLU A 631 -22.17 6.46 -33.08
CA GLU A 631 -22.84 7.75 -32.95
C GLU A 631 -21.97 8.88 -33.51
N ALA A 632 -20.66 8.89 -33.20
CA ALA A 632 -19.73 9.88 -33.72
C ALA A 632 -19.54 9.82 -35.22
N ARG A 633 -19.53 8.62 -35.82
CA ARG A 633 -19.46 8.42 -37.30
C ARG A 633 -20.74 8.87 -38.00
N CYS A 634 -21.90 8.70 -37.34
CA CYS A 634 -23.19 9.11 -37.89
C CYS A 634 -23.48 10.61 -37.70
N ALA A 635 -22.82 11.26 -36.74
CA ALA A 635 -23.00 12.70 -36.50
C ALA A 635 -22.50 13.50 -37.71
N ARG A 636 -23.40 14.25 -38.39
CA ARG A 636 -22.98 15.22 -39.38
C ARG A 636 -22.05 16.24 -38.76
N PRO A 637 -21.00 16.71 -39.47
CA PRO A 637 -20.17 17.79 -38.96
C PRO A 637 -21.08 18.99 -38.62
N VAL A 638 -21.32 19.24 -37.37
CA VAL A 638 -21.93 20.48 -36.90
C VAL A 638 -20.87 21.55 -37.14
N ALA A 639 -21.19 22.52 -37.98
CA ALA A 639 -20.34 23.70 -38.14
C ALA A 639 -20.01 24.25 -36.73
N PRO A 640 -18.75 24.59 -36.43
CA PRO A 640 -18.34 24.98 -35.09
C PRO A 640 -19.17 26.17 -34.64
N GLY A 641 -20.11 25.91 -33.72
CA GLY A 641 -20.82 26.94 -33.01
C GLY A 641 -19.82 27.70 -32.13
N ALA A 642 -19.96 29.01 -32.07
CA ALA A 642 -19.08 30.04 -31.56
C ALA A 642 -18.76 29.93 -30.03
N ALA A 643 -18.31 28.77 -29.51
CA ALA A 643 -17.91 28.60 -28.13
C ALA A 643 -16.63 27.72 -27.91
N ALA A 644 -16.07 27.14 -29.00
CA ALA A 644 -14.73 26.52 -28.91
C ALA A 644 -13.82 27.33 -29.84
N ALA A 645 -12.88 28.06 -29.32
CA ALA A 645 -11.81 28.67 -30.11
C ALA A 645 -11.13 27.56 -30.89
N ALA A 646 -11.20 27.67 -32.24
CA ALA A 646 -10.50 26.74 -33.12
C ALA A 646 -9.01 26.69 -32.72
N PRO A 647 -8.41 25.50 -32.63
CA PRO A 647 -6.98 25.40 -32.39
C PRO A 647 -6.25 26.14 -33.54
N PRO A 648 -5.14 26.83 -33.26
CA PRO A 648 -4.36 27.48 -34.31
C PRO A 648 -3.97 26.45 -35.36
N ALA A 649 -4.01 26.82 -36.63
CA ALA A 649 -3.71 25.99 -37.77
C ALA A 649 -2.23 25.52 -37.74
N GLY A 650 -2.00 24.40 -37.11
CA GLY A 650 -0.74 23.67 -37.02
C GLY A 650 -1.06 22.27 -36.54
N SER A 651 -0.80 21.25 -37.33
CA SER A 651 -1.12 19.83 -37.23
C SER A 651 -1.96 19.41 -35.99
N ALA A 652 -3.18 18.97 -36.21
CA ALA A 652 -4.05 18.45 -35.13
C ALA A 652 -3.30 17.39 -34.34
N LEU A 653 -3.27 17.53 -32.97
CA LEU A 653 -2.65 16.57 -32.10
C LEU A 653 -3.37 15.23 -32.23
N THR A 654 -2.69 14.21 -32.75
CA THR A 654 -3.24 12.86 -32.92
C THR A 654 -2.98 12.02 -31.67
N LEU A 655 -3.79 10.96 -31.46
CA LEU A 655 -3.54 10.01 -30.38
C LEU A 655 -2.15 9.37 -30.49
N GLU A 656 -1.74 9.00 -31.71
CA GLU A 656 -0.41 8.46 -31.97
C GLU A 656 0.70 9.41 -31.46
N ALA A 657 0.58 10.71 -31.76
CA ALA A 657 1.56 11.71 -31.29
C ALA A 657 1.59 11.82 -29.76
N VAL A 658 0.43 11.75 -29.09
CA VAL A 658 0.34 11.73 -27.62
C VAL A 658 1.01 10.49 -27.04
N LEU A 659 0.74 9.31 -27.59
CA LEU A 659 1.27 8.03 -27.12
C LEU A 659 2.75 7.83 -27.47
N ALA A 660 3.23 8.44 -28.56
CA ALA A 660 4.63 8.40 -28.97
C ALA A 660 5.53 9.39 -28.20
N ALA A 661 4.95 10.38 -27.55
CA ALA A 661 5.72 11.38 -26.80
C ALA A 661 6.62 10.75 -25.74
N ARG A 662 7.82 11.30 -25.60
CA ARG A 662 8.83 10.86 -24.61
C ARG A 662 9.35 12.08 -23.87
N PRO A 663 9.65 11.94 -22.56
CA PRO A 663 10.39 12.98 -21.84
C PRO A 663 11.71 13.28 -22.57
N PRO A 664 12.12 14.55 -22.64
CA PRO A 664 13.41 14.92 -23.25
C PRO A 664 14.58 14.36 -22.43
N GLU A 665 15.71 14.14 -23.11
CA GLU A 665 16.95 13.73 -22.45
C GLU A 665 17.65 14.94 -21.79
N LEU A 666 17.13 15.38 -20.66
CA LEU A 666 17.66 16.47 -19.85
C LEU A 666 18.17 15.91 -18.52
N ALA A 667 19.30 16.44 -18.05
CA ALA A 667 19.88 16.01 -16.79
C ALA A 667 20.59 17.18 -16.07
N LEU A 668 20.78 17.04 -14.76
CA LEU A 668 21.56 17.93 -13.91
C LEU A 668 22.64 17.14 -13.16
N ALA A 669 23.81 17.75 -12.98
CA ALA A 669 24.70 17.40 -11.90
C ALA A 669 24.34 18.26 -10.69
N HIS A 670 23.98 17.61 -9.58
CA HIS A 670 23.58 18.27 -8.35
C HIS A 670 24.09 17.48 -7.14
N ASP A 671 24.77 18.17 -6.25
CA ASP A 671 25.19 17.61 -4.95
C ASP A 671 24.23 18.12 -3.85
N PRO A 672 23.31 17.28 -3.38
CA PRO A 672 22.31 17.70 -2.41
C PRO A 672 22.94 17.95 -1.04
N PRO A 673 22.68 19.10 -0.39
CA PRO A 673 23.13 19.33 0.98
C PRO A 673 22.49 18.30 1.92
N ARG A 674 23.29 17.79 2.86
CA ARG A 674 22.79 16.78 3.84
C ARG A 674 21.94 17.41 4.93
N THR A 675 22.29 18.66 5.31
CA THR A 675 21.60 19.38 6.39
C THR A 675 21.39 20.84 6.03
N PHE A 676 20.43 21.48 6.68
CA PHE A 676 20.20 22.93 6.65
C PHE A 676 20.10 23.50 8.05
N VAL A 677 20.44 24.78 8.21
CA VAL A 677 20.30 25.53 9.47
C VAL A 677 18.90 26.16 9.49
N PRO A 678 18.04 25.86 10.49
CA PRO A 678 16.73 26.49 10.61
C PRO A 678 16.82 28.02 10.65
N GLY A 679 15.97 28.69 9.87
CA GLY A 679 15.94 30.15 9.78
C GLY A 679 17.01 30.74 8.83
N ALA A 680 17.98 29.97 8.35
CA ALA A 680 18.94 30.43 7.35
C ALA A 680 18.48 30.02 5.93
N PRO A 681 18.74 30.85 4.90
CA PRO A 681 18.44 30.48 3.52
C PRO A 681 19.24 29.24 3.10
N LEU A 682 18.55 28.25 2.48
CA LEU A 682 19.19 27.07 1.93
C LEU A 682 19.56 27.32 0.45
N ARG A 683 20.83 27.53 0.17
CA ARG A 683 21.34 27.74 -1.20
C ARG A 683 21.47 26.41 -1.93
N LEU A 684 20.94 26.36 -3.17
CA LEU A 684 21.02 25.20 -4.04
C LEU A 684 21.64 25.64 -5.38
N THR A 685 22.52 24.80 -5.91
CA THR A 685 23.12 24.97 -7.24
C THR A 685 23.05 23.66 -8.00
N ALA A 686 22.92 23.74 -9.31
CA ALA A 686 22.92 22.58 -10.19
C ALA A 686 23.54 22.95 -11.54
N ASP A 687 24.31 22.03 -12.11
CA ASP A 687 24.97 22.22 -13.41
C ASP A 687 24.19 21.44 -14.47
N ALA A 688 23.76 22.10 -15.54
CA ALA A 688 23.06 21.47 -16.65
C ALA A 688 23.97 20.49 -17.41
N LEU A 689 23.46 19.29 -17.63
CA LEU A 689 24.10 18.27 -18.47
C LEU A 689 23.26 18.13 -19.77
N GLY A 690 23.53 19.01 -20.73
CA GLY A 690 22.78 19.04 -22.00
C GLY A 690 21.96 20.33 -22.22
N PRO A 691 20.99 20.34 -23.14
CA PRO A 691 20.30 21.55 -23.60
C PRO A 691 19.18 21.99 -22.63
N VAL A 692 19.49 22.23 -21.38
CA VAL A 692 18.56 22.74 -20.37
C VAL A 692 18.46 24.28 -20.50
N ALA A 693 17.28 24.79 -20.84
CA ALA A 693 17.01 26.21 -20.98
C ALA A 693 16.51 26.86 -19.68
N ALA A 694 15.74 26.09 -18.88
CA ALA A 694 15.21 26.57 -17.59
C ALA A 694 15.18 25.46 -16.55
N VAL A 695 15.36 25.84 -15.29
CA VAL A 695 15.27 24.95 -14.13
C VAL A 695 14.34 25.58 -13.09
N ARG A 696 13.27 24.86 -12.75
CA ARG A 696 12.36 25.22 -11.67
C ARG A 696 12.51 24.25 -10.52
N LEU A 697 12.76 24.78 -9.32
CA LEU A 697 12.79 24.06 -8.06
C LEU A 697 11.39 23.94 -7.50
N TYR A 698 11.00 22.73 -7.11
CA TYR A 698 9.82 22.44 -6.29
C TYR A 698 10.31 22.01 -4.91
N TYR A 699 9.82 22.65 -3.85
CA TYR A 699 10.27 22.34 -2.49
C TYR A 699 9.11 22.42 -1.51
N ARG A 700 9.14 21.58 -0.49
CA ARG A 700 8.24 21.65 0.65
C ARG A 700 8.90 21.08 1.91
N GLN A 701 8.28 21.32 3.05
CA GLN A 701 8.56 20.59 4.27
C GLN A 701 8.15 19.11 4.09
N VAL A 702 8.80 18.16 4.78
CA VAL A 702 8.39 16.76 4.81
C VAL A 702 7.11 16.65 5.63
N ASN A 703 6.05 17.17 5.05
CA ASN A 703 4.70 17.23 5.58
C ASN A 703 3.74 17.18 4.39
N GLN A 704 3.00 16.08 4.26
CA GLN A 704 2.09 15.87 3.11
C GLN A 704 0.90 16.82 3.09
N ALA A 705 0.59 17.49 4.20
CA ALA A 705 -0.44 18.53 4.26
C ALA A 705 -0.01 19.87 3.63
N VAL A 706 1.29 20.04 3.35
CA VAL A 706 1.86 21.26 2.77
C VAL A 706 2.08 21.06 1.27
N ARG A 707 1.60 22.00 0.46
CA ARG A 707 1.83 21.99 -0.99
C ARG A 707 3.26 22.41 -1.31
N PHE A 708 3.79 21.89 -2.44
CA PHE A 708 5.06 22.34 -2.96
C PHE A 708 5.03 23.83 -3.31
N GLN A 709 6.06 24.54 -2.86
CA GLN A 709 6.40 25.88 -3.32
C GLN A 709 7.31 25.77 -4.53
N THR A 710 7.37 26.82 -5.34
CA THR A 710 8.20 26.84 -6.55
C THR A 710 9.16 28.03 -6.53
N LEU A 711 10.34 27.83 -7.15
CA LEU A 711 11.34 28.86 -7.35
C LEU A 711 12.05 28.62 -8.69
N ASP A 712 12.04 29.61 -9.57
CA ASP A 712 12.84 29.55 -10.79
C ASP A 712 14.30 29.82 -10.43
N LEU A 713 15.19 28.87 -10.77
CA LEU A 713 16.60 29.06 -10.56
C LEU A 713 17.17 29.96 -11.66
N VAL A 714 18.02 30.90 -11.27
CA VAL A 714 18.66 31.81 -12.21
C VAL A 714 20.00 31.27 -12.71
N PRO A 715 20.38 31.52 -13.98
CA PRO A 715 21.72 31.19 -14.46
C PRO A 715 22.78 31.89 -13.60
N ALA A 716 23.72 31.12 -13.09
CA ALA A 716 24.82 31.60 -12.24
C ALA A 716 26.16 31.42 -12.99
N GLY A 717 26.58 32.42 -13.76
CA GLY A 717 27.87 32.45 -14.46
C GLY A 717 27.78 32.62 -15.96
N ALA A 718 28.84 33.20 -16.57
CA ALA A 718 28.93 33.56 -17.98
C ALA A 718 29.63 32.45 -18.82
N GLY A 719 29.35 31.16 -18.58
CA GLY A 719 29.97 30.03 -19.29
C GLY A 719 28.96 29.17 -20.03
N ALA A 720 29.39 28.53 -21.11
CA ALA A 720 28.58 27.67 -21.99
C ALA A 720 28.06 26.37 -21.34
N GLY A 721 28.34 26.10 -20.07
CA GLY A 721 27.71 25.06 -19.25
C GLY A 721 26.85 25.73 -18.21
N GLY A 722 25.50 25.72 -18.43
CA GLY A 722 24.56 26.49 -17.64
C GLY A 722 24.49 26.02 -16.18
N ARG A 723 25.19 26.73 -15.27
CA ARG A 723 24.97 26.58 -13.84
C ARG A 723 23.75 27.37 -13.46
N PHE A 724 22.85 26.75 -12.69
CA PHE A 724 21.66 27.38 -12.15
C PHE A 724 21.76 27.45 -10.63
N GLY A 725 21.24 28.53 -10.02
CA GLY A 725 21.32 28.73 -8.59
C GLY A 725 20.09 29.45 -8.02
N GLY A 726 19.80 29.18 -6.77
CA GLY A 726 18.71 29.83 -6.03
C GLY A 726 18.78 29.50 -4.53
N ALA A 727 17.85 30.05 -3.75
CA ALA A 727 17.83 29.80 -2.31
C ALA A 727 16.39 29.63 -1.82
N ILE A 728 16.12 28.55 -1.09
CA ILE A 728 14.90 28.42 -0.31
C ILE A 728 14.99 29.45 0.82
N PRO A 729 13.95 30.31 1.00
CA PRO A 729 14.00 31.41 1.96
C PRO A 729 14.19 30.95 3.42
N GLY A 730 14.95 31.71 4.21
CA GLY A 730 15.16 31.43 5.63
C GLY A 730 13.88 31.34 6.45
N ALA A 731 12.88 32.16 6.13
CA ALA A 731 11.58 32.07 6.75
C ALA A 731 10.88 30.70 6.54
N TYR A 732 11.14 30.06 5.40
CA TYR A 732 10.58 28.72 5.11
C TYR A 732 11.37 27.60 5.80
N THR A 733 12.69 27.76 5.97
CA THR A 733 13.52 26.81 6.69
C THR A 733 13.36 26.87 8.21
N ALA A 734 12.74 27.93 8.76
CA ALA A 734 12.39 28.04 10.19
C ALA A 734 11.26 27.06 10.56
N SER A 735 11.55 25.77 10.51
CA SER A 735 10.56 24.70 10.61
C SER A 735 11.13 23.50 11.38
N PRO A 736 10.30 22.77 12.14
CA PRO A 736 10.71 21.53 12.80
C PRO A 736 10.81 20.32 11.84
N PHE A 737 10.48 20.48 10.57
CA PHE A 737 10.47 19.40 9.59
C PHE A 737 11.73 19.41 8.73
N PRO A 738 12.19 18.24 8.26
CA PRO A 738 13.11 18.16 7.14
C PRO A 738 12.50 18.81 5.89
N LEU A 739 13.32 19.13 4.92
CA LEU A 739 12.90 19.65 3.61
C LEU A 739 13.02 18.58 2.55
N GLN A 740 12.10 18.57 1.58
CA GLN A 740 12.19 17.79 0.37
C GLN A 740 12.04 18.68 -0.86
N TYR A 741 12.75 18.34 -1.94
CA TYR A 741 12.71 19.10 -3.17
C TYR A 741 13.06 18.25 -4.38
N TYR A 742 12.64 18.71 -5.56
CA TYR A 742 13.01 18.17 -6.88
C TYR A 742 13.05 19.31 -7.90
N PHE A 743 13.54 19.03 -9.08
CA PHE A 743 13.63 20.01 -10.17
C PHE A 743 12.73 19.61 -11.33
N ARG A 744 12.17 20.60 -12.02
CA ARG A 744 11.61 20.47 -13.36
C ARG A 744 12.60 21.16 -14.32
N LEU A 745 13.12 20.39 -15.27
CA LEU A 745 13.99 20.84 -16.32
C LEU A 745 13.19 21.12 -17.56
N GLN A 746 13.53 22.14 -18.32
CA GLN A 746 12.89 22.48 -19.59
C GLN A 746 13.93 22.79 -20.64
N ASP A 747 13.71 22.30 -21.88
CA ASP A 747 14.52 22.63 -23.05
C ASP A 747 14.02 23.90 -23.75
N GLY A 748 14.72 24.33 -24.81
CA GLY A 748 14.36 25.50 -25.58
C GLY A 748 13.04 25.36 -26.40
N ALA A 749 12.54 24.14 -26.56
CA ALA A 749 11.26 23.83 -27.20
C ALA A 749 10.09 23.75 -26.23
N GLY A 750 10.32 23.99 -24.94
CA GLY A 750 9.30 23.92 -23.89
C GLY A 750 8.99 22.52 -23.37
N ARG A 751 9.68 21.47 -23.86
CA ARG A 751 9.52 20.11 -23.34
C ARG A 751 10.17 20.00 -21.98
N ALA A 752 9.58 19.23 -21.07
CA ALA A 752 10.05 19.18 -19.69
C ALA A 752 10.29 17.75 -19.18
N ARG A 753 11.09 17.66 -18.10
CA ARG A 753 11.38 16.43 -17.36
C ARG A 753 11.57 16.74 -15.88
N LEU A 754 11.09 15.84 -15.02
CA LEU A 754 11.40 15.88 -13.60
C LEU A 754 12.79 15.31 -13.31
N TRP A 755 13.52 15.91 -12.35
CA TRP A 755 14.83 15.47 -11.92
C TRP A 755 14.90 15.40 -10.38
N PRO A 756 15.43 14.30 -9.78
CA PRO A 756 16.04 13.14 -10.45
C PRO A 756 15.06 12.25 -11.24
N GLY A 757 13.75 12.30 -10.97
CA GLY A 757 12.76 11.46 -11.61
C GLY A 757 12.89 9.98 -11.25
N LEU A 758 12.10 9.12 -11.91
CA LEU A 758 12.12 7.68 -11.72
C LEU A 758 13.17 7.01 -12.61
N ASP A 759 13.82 5.95 -12.09
CA ASP A 759 14.68 5.04 -12.84
C ASP A 759 13.81 4.09 -13.68
N ALA A 760 13.40 4.57 -14.85
CA ALA A 760 12.50 3.90 -15.76
C ALA A 760 13.19 3.46 -17.06
N ALA A 761 14.50 3.62 -17.17
CA ALA A 761 15.25 3.29 -18.37
C ALA A 761 15.46 1.77 -18.54
N GLY A 762 15.64 1.34 -19.80
CA GLY A 762 15.98 -0.03 -20.14
C GLY A 762 14.80 -0.99 -20.26
N PRO A 763 15.12 -2.29 -20.46
CA PRO A 763 14.12 -3.32 -20.77
C PRO A 763 13.32 -3.81 -19.55
N GLU A 764 13.69 -3.37 -18.34
CA GLU A 764 13.07 -3.73 -17.07
C GLU A 764 13.03 -2.51 -16.15
N PRO A 765 12.07 -1.58 -16.35
CA PRO A 765 11.96 -0.37 -15.56
C PRO A 765 12.00 -0.67 -14.05
N ARG A 766 12.96 -0.06 -13.34
CA ARG A 766 13.18 -0.35 -11.91
C ARG A 766 12.19 0.38 -11.01
N LEU A 767 11.96 1.67 -11.26
CA LEU A 767 10.92 2.51 -10.63
C LEU A 767 11.01 2.61 -9.09
N ALA A 768 12.12 2.24 -8.48
CA ALA A 768 12.26 2.08 -7.04
C ALA A 768 13.26 3.06 -6.39
N ASN A 769 13.77 4.02 -7.16
CA ASN A 769 14.63 5.07 -6.64
C ASN A 769 13.81 6.21 -6.03
N GLN A 770 14.47 7.02 -5.18
CA GLN A 770 13.89 8.23 -4.61
C GLN A 770 13.86 9.34 -5.68
N PRO A 771 12.66 9.85 -6.09
CA PRO A 771 12.53 10.84 -7.15
C PRO A 771 12.64 12.28 -6.68
N TYR A 772 13.09 12.51 -5.45
CA TYR A 772 13.30 13.82 -4.81
C TYR A 772 14.46 13.75 -3.83
N TYR A 773 14.98 14.89 -3.45
CA TYR A 773 16.02 15.04 -2.44
C TYR A 773 15.41 15.37 -1.08
N VAL A 774 16.06 14.90 -0.01
CA VAL A 774 15.66 15.22 1.38
C VAL A 774 16.85 15.81 2.12
N VAL A 775 16.62 16.93 2.81
CA VAL A 775 17.63 17.64 3.61
C VAL A 775 17.15 17.69 5.05
N ARG A 776 17.96 17.18 5.98
CA ARG A 776 17.65 17.15 7.41
C ARG A 776 17.96 18.49 8.06
N ARG A 777 17.34 18.77 9.19
CA ARG A 777 17.76 19.88 10.04
C ARG A 777 19.16 19.60 10.60
N ALA A 778 20.00 20.62 10.67
CA ALA A 778 21.20 20.52 11.48
C ALA A 778 20.79 20.43 12.97
N GLU A 779 21.38 19.50 13.70
CA GLU A 779 21.22 19.46 15.13
C GLU A 779 21.70 20.78 15.73
N GLY A 780 20.88 21.43 16.55
CA GLY A 780 21.29 22.65 17.25
C GLY A 780 22.48 22.33 18.15
N ARG A 781 23.56 23.14 18.01
CA ARG A 781 24.68 23.09 18.95
C ARG A 781 24.27 23.56 20.33
#